data_43b5e72ecf703e1df153d86fac76b871
#
_entry.id   43b5e72ecf703e1df153d86fac76b871
#
_cell.length_a   1.000
_cell.length_b   1.000
_cell.length_c   1.000
_cell.angle_alpha   90.00
_cell.angle_beta   90.00
_cell.angle_gamma   90.00
#
_symmetry.space_group_name_H-M   'P 1'
#
loop_
_entity.id
_entity.type
_entity.pdbx_description
1 polymer ?
#
loop_
_entity_poly.entity_id
_entity_poly.type
_entity_poly.pdbx_seq_one_letter_code
_entity_poly.pdbx_strand_id
1 'polypeptide(L)'
;MRGRLLDAVPLSSLTGVGTSQSAKLAKIGLHTVQDLLLHFPLRYEDRTHLYPINDLLPGVYATVEGEVLNCNITFGGRRMMTCQISDGTGILTMRFFNFNAAMKNSLSAGRRVLAYGEAKRGKYGAEMIHPEYRIQDDLSTPEMQETLTPVYPTTEGIRQATLRKLTDQALELLDTCAIAELLPPELSQGLMSLPEAIRTLHRPPPDMKMEDLESGQHPAQRRLILEELLAHNLSMLALRAGAQRYHAQSLAAKDSLKNQLLASLPFKPTGAQARVVAEIEHDMALDVPMMRLVQGDVGSGKTLVAALAALRAIANGKQVAMMAPTELLAEQHANNFRSWFAPLGIEVGWLAGKQKGKARQAQQEAIASGQVSMVVGTHAIFQEQVQFNGLALVIIDEQHRFGVHQRLALWEKGQQQGFHPHQLIMTATPIPRTLAMTAYADLDTSVIDELPPGRTPVTTVAIADTRRNEIIERVRSACQEGRQAYWVCTLIEESELLEAQAAEATWEELKTTLPDLNVGLVHGRMKPAEKQAVMQAFKRGEIHLLVATTVIEVGVDVPNASLMIIENPERLGLAQLHQLRGRVGRGAVASHCVLLYKSPLSATAQKRLQVLRDSNDGFVIAQKDLEIRGPGELLGTRQTGNAEFRVADLLRDQALIPEVQRIARHIHERYTEQAAALIERWMPETEKYSNA
;
A
#
# COMPACT_ATOMS: atom_id res chain seq x y z
N MET A 1 7.79 -36.36 23.28
CA MET A 1 7.66 -34.91 22.92
C MET A 1 7.01 -34.06 24.01
N ARG A 2 6.54 -34.64 25.12
CA ARG A 2 5.91 -33.84 26.19
C ARG A 2 6.84 -32.74 26.71
N GLY A 3 6.35 -31.49 26.74
CA GLY A 3 7.06 -30.31 27.23
C GLY A 3 8.00 -29.64 26.25
N ARG A 4 8.08 -30.09 25.00
CA ARG A 4 8.86 -29.40 23.96
C ARG A 4 8.07 -28.20 23.41
N LEU A 5 8.75 -27.06 23.16
CA LEU A 5 8.13 -25.90 22.54
C LEU A 5 7.89 -26.15 21.04
N LEU A 6 6.75 -25.74 20.56
CA LEU A 6 6.32 -25.96 19.17
C LEU A 6 7.11 -25.15 18.12
N ASP A 7 7.80 -24.10 18.53
CA ASP A 7 8.73 -23.35 17.68
C ASP A 7 10.00 -24.14 17.33
N ALA A 8 10.30 -25.19 18.09
CA ALA A 8 11.43 -26.08 17.86
C ALA A 8 11.02 -27.39 17.15
N VAL A 9 9.75 -27.59 16.83
CA VAL A 9 9.25 -28.77 16.14
C VAL A 9 9.13 -28.48 14.64
N PRO A 10 9.96 -29.13 13.79
CA PRO A 10 9.89 -28.89 12.34
C PRO A 10 8.62 -29.49 11.75
N LEU A 11 8.11 -28.90 10.68
CA LEU A 11 6.94 -29.43 9.95
C LEU A 11 7.18 -30.83 9.35
N SER A 12 8.42 -31.16 9.06
CA SER A 12 8.82 -32.49 8.58
C SER A 12 8.49 -33.64 9.56
N SER A 13 8.23 -33.32 10.82
CA SER A 13 7.78 -34.29 11.81
C SER A 13 6.31 -34.70 11.67
N LEU A 14 5.52 -33.95 10.91
CA LEU A 14 4.12 -34.27 10.63
C LEU A 14 3.98 -35.32 9.53
N THR A 15 2.96 -36.15 9.64
CA THR A 15 2.64 -37.18 8.64
C THR A 15 2.23 -36.50 7.32
N GLY A 16 2.84 -36.89 6.21
CA GLY A 16 2.56 -36.36 4.89
C GLY A 16 3.46 -35.19 4.47
N VAL A 17 4.43 -34.79 5.28
CA VAL A 17 5.40 -33.76 4.97
C VAL A 17 6.76 -34.41 4.62
N GLY A 18 6.94 -34.68 3.34
CA GLY A 18 8.25 -35.07 2.78
C GLY A 18 9.06 -33.83 2.33
N THR A 19 10.24 -34.07 1.76
CA THR A 19 11.14 -33.01 1.32
C THR A 19 10.50 -32.03 0.31
N SER A 20 9.73 -32.56 -0.65
CA SER A 20 9.01 -31.73 -1.64
C SER A 20 7.94 -30.86 -1.01
N GLN A 21 7.14 -31.42 -0.08
CA GLN A 21 6.09 -30.68 0.61
C GLN A 21 6.68 -29.64 1.55
N SER A 22 7.74 -29.99 2.27
CA SER A 22 8.47 -29.07 3.14
C SER A 22 9.01 -27.86 2.38
N ALA A 23 9.56 -28.07 1.17
CA ALA A 23 10.03 -26.99 0.32
C ALA A 23 8.90 -26.07 -0.16
N LYS A 24 7.72 -26.62 -0.45
CA LYS A 24 6.53 -25.82 -0.83
C LYS A 24 6.01 -24.99 0.34
N LEU A 25 5.93 -25.58 1.54
CA LEU A 25 5.52 -24.88 2.75
C LEU A 25 6.50 -23.77 3.13
N ALA A 26 7.80 -23.99 2.94
CA ALA A 26 8.82 -22.99 3.19
C ALA A 26 8.65 -21.74 2.30
N LYS A 27 8.12 -21.89 1.08
CA LYS A 27 7.84 -20.75 0.18
C LYS A 27 6.80 -19.76 0.72
N ILE A 28 5.91 -20.23 1.58
CA ILE A 28 4.91 -19.40 2.28
C ILE A 28 5.30 -19.11 3.74
N GLY A 29 6.57 -19.32 4.08
CA GLY A 29 7.11 -19.01 5.41
C GLY A 29 6.80 -20.01 6.51
N LEU A 30 6.37 -21.23 6.18
CA LEU A 30 6.03 -22.26 7.13
C LEU A 30 7.17 -23.27 7.29
N HIS A 31 7.85 -23.21 8.43
CA HIS A 31 9.00 -24.07 8.76
C HIS A 31 8.77 -24.97 9.97
N THR A 32 8.04 -24.46 10.97
CA THR A 32 7.77 -25.15 12.24
C THR A 32 6.28 -25.37 12.43
N VAL A 33 5.95 -26.23 13.39
CA VAL A 33 4.55 -26.45 13.82
C VAL A 33 3.93 -25.17 14.35
N GLN A 34 4.71 -24.33 15.06
CA GLN A 34 4.24 -23.03 15.51
C GLN A 34 3.87 -22.13 14.32
N ASP A 35 4.69 -22.08 13.27
CA ASP A 35 4.39 -21.30 12.07
C ASP A 35 3.07 -21.71 11.45
N LEU A 36 2.79 -23.01 11.39
CA LEU A 36 1.53 -23.53 10.87
C LEU A 36 0.33 -23.15 11.75
N LEU A 37 0.49 -23.20 13.08
CA LEU A 37 -0.55 -22.78 14.01
C LEU A 37 -0.84 -21.28 13.99
N LEU A 38 0.14 -20.48 13.60
CA LEU A 38 -0.02 -19.04 13.41
C LEU A 38 -0.38 -18.66 11.96
N HIS A 39 -0.55 -19.63 11.09
CA HIS A 39 -1.05 -19.45 9.74
C HIS A 39 -2.58 -19.51 9.74
N PHE A 40 -3.22 -18.37 9.98
CA PHE A 40 -4.65 -18.29 10.22
C PHE A 40 -5.47 -18.30 8.93
N PRO A 41 -6.72 -18.81 9.01
CA PRO A 41 -7.63 -18.80 7.87
C PRO A 41 -7.97 -17.38 7.40
N LEU A 42 -8.11 -17.21 6.09
CA LEU A 42 -8.62 -15.99 5.48
C LEU A 42 -10.13 -15.83 5.67
N ARG A 43 -10.83 -16.93 5.63
CA ARG A 43 -12.28 -17.02 5.73
C ARG A 43 -12.70 -18.44 6.14
N TYR A 44 -13.99 -18.59 6.40
CA TYR A 44 -14.58 -19.88 6.77
C TYR A 44 -15.73 -20.23 5.86
N GLU A 45 -15.95 -21.52 5.69
CA GLU A 45 -17.07 -22.08 4.96
C GLU A 45 -17.93 -22.89 5.91
N ASP A 46 -19.24 -22.70 5.87
CA ASP A 46 -20.17 -23.49 6.65
C ASP A 46 -20.54 -24.77 5.89
N ARG A 47 -19.91 -25.87 6.26
CA ARG A 47 -20.17 -27.21 5.75
C ARG A 47 -20.83 -28.10 6.81
N THR A 48 -21.45 -27.49 7.80
CA THR A 48 -22.07 -28.22 8.94
C THR A 48 -23.49 -28.67 8.66
N HIS A 49 -24.10 -28.25 7.56
CA HIS A 49 -25.46 -28.54 7.18
C HIS A 49 -25.57 -29.11 5.77
N LEU A 50 -26.54 -30.02 5.56
CA LEU A 50 -26.97 -30.44 4.23
C LEU A 50 -28.09 -29.53 3.76
N TYR A 51 -27.99 -29.06 2.51
CA TYR A 51 -29.04 -28.32 1.83
C TYR A 51 -29.79 -29.24 0.85
N PRO A 52 -31.12 -29.23 0.85
CA PRO A 52 -31.85 -29.84 -0.23
C PRO A 52 -31.52 -29.18 -1.57
N ILE A 53 -31.32 -29.98 -2.62
CA ILE A 53 -30.96 -29.45 -3.95
C ILE A 53 -32.00 -28.44 -4.45
N ASN A 54 -33.27 -28.69 -4.16
CA ASN A 54 -34.38 -27.83 -4.56
C ASN A 54 -34.36 -26.44 -3.87
N ASP A 55 -33.70 -26.32 -2.74
CA ASP A 55 -33.59 -25.07 -1.95
C ASP A 55 -32.37 -24.26 -2.29
N LEU A 56 -31.54 -24.71 -3.24
CA LEU A 56 -30.31 -24.00 -3.62
C LEU A 56 -30.64 -22.69 -4.35
N LEU A 57 -30.11 -21.60 -3.82
CA LEU A 57 -30.18 -20.27 -4.43
C LEU A 57 -28.87 -19.95 -5.16
N PRO A 58 -28.92 -19.31 -6.34
CA PRO A 58 -27.70 -18.90 -7.06
C PRO A 58 -26.81 -18.00 -6.21
N GLY A 59 -25.50 -18.28 -6.24
CA GLY A 59 -24.49 -17.54 -5.47
C GLY A 59 -24.27 -18.04 -4.03
N VAL A 60 -25.06 -19.00 -3.55
CA VAL A 60 -24.89 -19.58 -2.21
C VAL A 60 -23.97 -20.78 -2.28
N TYR A 61 -23.01 -20.83 -1.37
CA TYR A 61 -22.15 -22.00 -1.15
C TYR A 61 -22.89 -23.00 -0.24
N ALA A 62 -23.01 -24.23 -0.67
CA ALA A 62 -23.78 -25.24 0.05
C ALA A 62 -23.17 -26.64 -0.07
N THR A 63 -23.40 -27.45 0.97
CA THR A 63 -23.12 -28.88 0.95
C THR A 63 -24.42 -29.62 0.57
N VAL A 64 -24.35 -30.44 -0.45
CA VAL A 64 -25.44 -31.29 -0.89
C VAL A 64 -25.02 -32.74 -0.97
N GLU A 65 -25.95 -33.63 -0.75
CA GLU A 65 -25.78 -35.07 -0.93
C GLU A 65 -26.72 -35.55 -2.03
N GLY A 66 -26.25 -36.44 -2.87
CA GLY A 66 -27.08 -37.02 -3.90
C GLY A 66 -26.53 -38.31 -4.48
N GLU A 67 -27.43 -39.08 -5.10
CA GLU A 67 -27.07 -40.27 -5.88
C GLU A 67 -26.73 -39.87 -7.30
N VAL A 68 -25.64 -40.38 -7.84
CA VAL A 68 -25.21 -40.14 -9.22
C VAL A 68 -26.22 -40.80 -10.18
N LEU A 69 -26.83 -39.99 -11.00
CA LEU A 69 -27.76 -40.47 -12.06
C LEU A 69 -26.98 -40.84 -13.31
N ASN A 70 -26.08 -39.99 -13.75
CA ASN A 70 -25.22 -40.20 -14.90
C ASN A 70 -23.96 -39.36 -14.80
N CYS A 71 -22.93 -39.78 -15.53
CA CYS A 71 -21.67 -39.04 -15.65
C CYS A 71 -21.19 -39.16 -17.10
N ASN A 72 -21.23 -38.08 -17.85
CA ASN A 72 -20.92 -38.06 -19.25
C ASN A 72 -19.78 -37.09 -19.57
N ILE A 73 -18.98 -37.44 -20.58
CA ILE A 73 -17.98 -36.55 -21.14
C ILE A 73 -18.51 -35.98 -22.43
N THR A 74 -18.55 -34.66 -22.56
CA THR A 74 -18.95 -33.95 -23.76
C THR A 74 -17.76 -33.31 -24.45
N PHE A 75 -17.77 -33.38 -25.79
CA PHE A 75 -16.74 -32.83 -26.67
C PHE A 75 -17.37 -31.69 -27.48
N GLY A 76 -17.43 -30.49 -26.91
CA GLY A 76 -17.93 -29.33 -27.63
C GLY A 76 -17.13 -28.11 -27.21
N GLY A 77 -16.24 -27.59 -28.03
CA GLY A 77 -15.39 -26.45 -27.73
C GLY A 77 -14.29 -26.70 -26.68
N ARG A 78 -14.67 -27.18 -25.50
CA ARG A 78 -13.75 -27.70 -24.45
C ARG A 78 -14.24 -29.03 -23.94
N ARG A 79 -13.33 -29.97 -23.72
CA ARG A 79 -13.59 -31.25 -23.08
C ARG A 79 -14.12 -31.02 -21.67
N MET A 80 -15.29 -31.55 -21.34
CA MET A 80 -15.97 -31.33 -20.06
C MET A 80 -16.62 -32.61 -19.57
N MET A 81 -16.48 -32.92 -18.30
CA MET A 81 -17.22 -33.97 -17.62
C MET A 81 -18.42 -33.36 -16.89
N THR A 82 -19.61 -33.88 -17.14
CA THR A 82 -20.86 -33.48 -16.54
C THR A 82 -21.44 -34.65 -15.76
N CYS A 83 -21.65 -34.47 -14.46
CA CYS A 83 -22.20 -35.48 -13.57
C CYS A 83 -23.50 -34.94 -12.94
N GLN A 84 -24.60 -35.66 -13.04
CA GLN A 84 -25.85 -35.28 -12.42
C GLN A 84 -26.10 -36.14 -11.16
N ILE A 85 -26.43 -35.47 -10.07
CA ILE A 85 -26.78 -36.09 -8.80
C ILE A 85 -28.18 -35.65 -8.37
N SER A 86 -28.90 -36.53 -7.67
CA SER A 86 -30.26 -36.25 -7.16
C SER A 86 -30.35 -36.68 -5.70
N ASP A 87 -31.00 -35.85 -4.90
CA ASP A 87 -31.39 -36.15 -3.51
C ASP A 87 -32.87 -36.46 -3.34
N GLY A 88 -33.60 -36.59 -4.44
CA GLY A 88 -35.04 -36.75 -4.44
C GLY A 88 -35.86 -35.46 -4.44
N THR A 89 -35.26 -34.32 -4.07
CA THR A 89 -35.91 -32.99 -4.14
C THR A 89 -35.60 -32.27 -5.44
N GLY A 90 -34.46 -32.54 -6.05
CA GLY A 90 -34.03 -31.92 -7.29
C GLY A 90 -32.81 -32.60 -7.90
N ILE A 91 -32.30 -32.03 -8.99
CA ILE A 91 -31.12 -32.51 -9.70
C ILE A 91 -30.07 -31.39 -9.70
N LEU A 92 -28.85 -31.73 -9.28
CA LEU A 92 -27.68 -30.88 -9.37
C LEU A 92 -26.76 -31.39 -10.48
N THR A 93 -26.32 -30.49 -11.35
CA THR A 93 -25.31 -30.79 -12.36
C THR A 93 -23.94 -30.33 -11.88
N MET A 94 -23.02 -31.26 -11.70
CA MET A 94 -21.60 -30.95 -11.41
C MET A 94 -20.82 -30.92 -12.71
N ARG A 95 -20.04 -29.86 -12.94
CA ARG A 95 -19.23 -29.67 -14.15
C ARG A 95 -17.75 -29.62 -13.82
N PHE A 96 -16.94 -30.42 -14.54
CA PHE A 96 -15.50 -30.48 -14.39
C PHE A 96 -14.83 -30.27 -15.74
N PHE A 97 -14.07 -29.20 -15.87
CA PHE A 97 -13.26 -28.94 -17.08
C PHE A 97 -11.90 -29.64 -17.00
N ASN A 98 -11.40 -29.85 -15.76
CA ASN A 98 -10.20 -30.62 -15.48
C ASN A 98 -10.60 -31.90 -14.76
N PHE A 99 -10.39 -33.05 -15.39
CA PHE A 99 -10.74 -34.34 -14.83
C PHE A 99 -9.84 -35.44 -15.39
N ASN A 100 -9.76 -36.56 -14.67
CA ASN A 100 -9.02 -37.74 -15.08
C ASN A 100 -9.93 -38.99 -15.07
N ALA A 101 -9.40 -40.11 -15.54
CA ALA A 101 -10.13 -41.37 -15.61
C ALA A 101 -10.57 -41.87 -14.22
N ALA A 102 -9.78 -41.64 -13.20
CA ALA A 102 -10.12 -42.02 -11.82
C ALA A 102 -11.34 -41.27 -11.31
N MET A 103 -11.46 -39.96 -11.58
CA MET A 103 -12.62 -39.16 -11.24
C MET A 103 -13.88 -39.68 -11.93
N LYS A 104 -13.80 -39.96 -13.25
CA LYS A 104 -14.92 -40.52 -14.01
C LYS A 104 -15.38 -41.86 -13.45
N ASN A 105 -14.44 -42.74 -13.13
CA ASN A 105 -14.74 -44.07 -12.58
C ASN A 105 -15.34 -44.00 -11.17
N SER A 106 -14.91 -43.05 -10.34
CA SER A 106 -15.43 -42.84 -9.01
C SER A 106 -16.88 -42.31 -8.98
N LEU A 107 -17.27 -41.53 -10.00
CA LEU A 107 -18.59 -40.93 -10.17
C LEU A 107 -19.52 -41.81 -11.01
N SER A 108 -19.53 -43.10 -10.82
CA SER A 108 -20.42 -44.02 -11.52
C SER A 108 -21.84 -43.93 -11.01
N ALA A 109 -22.81 -44.22 -11.89
CA ALA A 109 -24.23 -44.19 -11.53
C ALA A 109 -24.56 -45.07 -10.34
N GLY A 110 -25.43 -44.60 -9.46
CA GLY A 110 -25.84 -45.30 -8.23
C GLY A 110 -24.94 -44.98 -7.01
N ARG A 111 -23.81 -44.35 -7.18
CA ARG A 111 -22.97 -43.93 -6.06
C ARG A 111 -23.50 -42.68 -5.36
N ARG A 112 -23.37 -42.64 -4.05
CA ARG A 112 -23.71 -41.45 -3.25
C ARG A 112 -22.52 -40.52 -3.17
N VAL A 113 -22.79 -39.25 -3.39
CA VAL A 113 -21.80 -38.18 -3.41
C VAL A 113 -22.19 -37.05 -2.49
N LEU A 114 -21.26 -36.62 -1.65
CA LEU A 114 -21.35 -35.37 -0.90
C LEU A 114 -20.56 -34.34 -1.65
N ALA A 115 -21.22 -33.24 -2.08
CA ALA A 115 -20.58 -32.17 -2.86
C ALA A 115 -20.72 -30.82 -2.15
N TYR A 116 -19.67 -30.01 -2.24
CA TYR A 116 -19.66 -28.64 -1.72
C TYR A 116 -19.18 -27.69 -2.81
N GLY A 117 -19.92 -26.63 -3.02
CA GLY A 117 -19.57 -25.59 -3.98
C GLY A 117 -20.58 -24.47 -4.07
N GLU A 118 -20.31 -23.51 -4.94
CA GLU A 118 -21.23 -22.42 -5.26
C GLU A 118 -22.33 -22.89 -6.16
N ALA A 119 -23.57 -22.76 -5.71
CA ALA A 119 -24.72 -23.03 -6.53
C ALA A 119 -24.91 -21.95 -7.61
N LYS A 120 -25.07 -22.38 -8.86
CA LYS A 120 -25.35 -21.51 -10.01
C LYS A 120 -26.63 -21.97 -10.70
N ARG A 121 -27.22 -21.09 -11.49
CA ARG A 121 -28.35 -21.44 -12.33
C ARG A 121 -27.85 -21.87 -13.71
N GLY A 122 -27.95 -23.13 -14.00
CA GLY A 122 -27.62 -23.71 -15.28
C GLY A 122 -28.86 -23.90 -16.20
N LYS A 123 -28.60 -24.40 -17.40
CA LYS A 123 -29.64 -24.66 -18.42
C LYS A 123 -30.72 -25.66 -17.95
N TYR A 124 -30.33 -26.58 -17.06
CA TYR A 124 -31.18 -27.70 -16.60
C TYR A 124 -31.49 -27.67 -15.10
N GLY A 125 -31.31 -26.51 -14.45
CA GLY A 125 -31.52 -26.36 -13.01
C GLY A 125 -30.25 -25.91 -12.27
N ALA A 126 -30.10 -26.33 -11.02
CA ALA A 126 -28.93 -26.00 -10.24
C ALA A 126 -27.65 -26.66 -10.80
N GLU A 127 -26.56 -25.93 -10.82
CA GLU A 127 -25.25 -26.48 -11.19
C GLU A 127 -24.15 -25.98 -10.26
N MET A 128 -23.09 -26.75 -10.14
CA MET A 128 -21.82 -26.38 -9.48
C MET A 128 -20.65 -26.65 -10.41
N ILE A 129 -19.75 -25.69 -10.53
CA ILE A 129 -18.54 -25.82 -11.35
C ILE A 129 -17.38 -26.15 -10.43
N HIS A 130 -16.70 -27.25 -10.72
CA HIS A 130 -15.60 -27.79 -9.92
C HIS A 130 -15.90 -27.87 -8.41
N PRO A 131 -17.05 -28.47 -7.99
CA PRO A 131 -17.30 -28.67 -6.57
C PRO A 131 -16.24 -29.58 -5.95
N GLU A 132 -15.94 -29.37 -4.70
CA GLU A 132 -15.27 -30.41 -3.89
C GLU A 132 -16.28 -31.54 -3.65
N TYR A 133 -15.85 -32.80 -3.81
CA TYR A 133 -16.75 -33.93 -3.60
C TYR A 133 -16.09 -35.12 -2.92
N ARG A 134 -16.87 -35.90 -2.23
CA ARG A 134 -16.49 -37.14 -1.59
C ARG A 134 -17.51 -38.23 -1.90
N ILE A 135 -17.04 -39.41 -2.28
CA ILE A 135 -17.90 -40.58 -2.46
C ILE A 135 -18.22 -41.15 -1.07
N GLN A 136 -19.51 -41.46 -0.88
CA GLN A 136 -20.00 -42.16 0.34
C GLN A 136 -20.38 -43.58 -0.02
N ASP A 137 -19.67 -44.56 0.55
CA ASP A 137 -19.85 -45.97 0.18
C ASP A 137 -20.95 -46.68 0.94
N ASP A 138 -21.49 -46.08 2.03
CA ASP A 138 -22.51 -46.71 2.90
C ASP A 138 -23.79 -45.89 3.02
N LEU A 139 -24.89 -46.59 3.34
CA LEU A 139 -26.20 -46.04 3.69
C LEU A 139 -26.22 -45.27 5.03
N SER A 140 -25.04 -45.07 5.64
CA SER A 140 -24.87 -44.27 6.84
C SER A 140 -25.20 -42.79 6.62
N THR A 141 -25.64 -42.14 7.69
CA THR A 141 -25.82 -40.69 7.70
C THR A 141 -24.49 -39.99 7.28
N PRO A 142 -24.50 -38.99 6.40
CA PRO A 142 -23.28 -38.31 6.02
C PRO A 142 -22.56 -37.76 7.24
N GLU A 143 -21.26 -38.06 7.38
CA GLU A 143 -20.41 -37.36 8.35
C GLU A 143 -20.25 -35.91 7.94
N MET A 144 -21.01 -35.06 8.58
CA MET A 144 -20.86 -33.61 8.41
C MET A 144 -19.71 -33.06 9.20
N GLN A 145 -19.18 -31.94 8.78
CA GLN A 145 -18.16 -31.23 9.54
C GLN A 145 -18.75 -30.78 10.89
N GLU A 146 -18.05 -31.02 11.96
CA GLU A 146 -18.47 -30.60 13.31
C GLU A 146 -18.15 -29.15 13.61
N THR A 147 -17.23 -28.55 12.81
CA THR A 147 -16.79 -27.16 12.94
C THR A 147 -16.86 -26.47 11.60
N LEU A 148 -16.80 -25.12 11.62
CA LEU A 148 -16.64 -24.35 10.39
C LEU A 148 -15.33 -24.73 9.68
N THR A 149 -15.37 -24.79 8.36
CA THR A 149 -14.23 -25.22 7.54
C THR A 149 -13.34 -24.02 7.18
N PRO A 150 -12.08 -24.00 7.59
CA PRO A 150 -11.17 -22.91 7.30
C PRO A 150 -10.66 -22.95 5.86
N VAL A 151 -10.49 -21.76 5.27
CA VAL A 151 -9.79 -21.55 4.00
C VAL A 151 -8.53 -20.78 4.27
N TYR A 152 -7.38 -21.42 4.04
CA TYR A 152 -6.06 -20.86 4.35
C TYR A 152 -5.46 -20.08 3.17
N PRO A 153 -4.62 -19.06 3.44
CA PRO A 153 -3.72 -18.53 2.45
C PRO A 153 -2.82 -19.65 1.91
N THR A 154 -2.68 -19.73 0.60
CA THR A 154 -1.87 -20.77 -0.04
C THR A 154 -1.24 -20.27 -1.33
N THR A 155 -0.32 -21.07 -1.89
CA THR A 155 0.31 -20.85 -3.17
C THR A 155 0.11 -22.07 -4.07
N GLU A 156 0.49 -21.95 -5.32
CA GLU A 156 0.41 -23.04 -6.29
C GLU A 156 1.15 -24.30 -5.80
N GLY A 157 0.47 -25.43 -5.87
CA GLY A 157 1.00 -26.73 -5.48
C GLY A 157 0.71 -27.16 -4.04
N ILE A 158 0.02 -26.34 -3.24
CA ILE A 158 -0.48 -26.72 -1.90
C ILE A 158 -2.00 -26.66 -1.89
N ARG A 159 -2.64 -27.80 -1.57
CA ARG A 159 -4.10 -27.90 -1.54
C ARG A 159 -4.65 -27.54 -0.17
N GLN A 160 -5.86 -26.98 -0.12
CA GLN A 160 -6.57 -26.67 1.14
C GLN A 160 -6.74 -27.91 2.02
N ALA A 161 -7.09 -29.05 1.43
CA ALA A 161 -7.23 -30.30 2.16
C ALA A 161 -5.93 -30.72 2.84
N THR A 162 -4.78 -30.50 2.23
CA THR A 162 -3.47 -30.78 2.81
C THR A 162 -3.20 -29.88 4.02
N LEU A 163 -3.44 -28.57 3.88
CA LEU A 163 -3.26 -27.61 4.98
C LEU A 163 -4.19 -27.94 6.16
N ARG A 164 -5.44 -28.30 5.90
CA ARG A 164 -6.39 -28.69 6.95
C ARG A 164 -5.91 -29.94 7.72
N LYS A 165 -5.44 -30.97 7.02
CA LYS A 165 -4.90 -32.19 7.65
C LYS A 165 -3.64 -31.92 8.47
N LEU A 166 -2.75 -31.10 7.96
CA LEU A 166 -1.53 -30.71 8.69
C LEU A 166 -1.87 -29.89 9.92
N THR A 167 -2.84 -28.97 9.81
CA THR A 167 -3.31 -28.16 10.93
C THR A 167 -4.00 -29.02 12.00
N ASP A 168 -4.78 -30.04 11.62
CA ASP A 168 -5.36 -30.99 12.58
C ASP A 168 -4.27 -31.69 13.43
N GLN A 169 -3.21 -32.15 12.76
CA GLN A 169 -2.07 -32.77 13.48
C GLN A 169 -1.36 -31.75 14.39
N ALA A 170 -1.20 -30.50 13.91
CA ALA A 170 -0.59 -29.44 14.71
C ALA A 170 -1.43 -29.09 15.95
N LEU A 171 -2.76 -29.05 15.81
CA LEU A 171 -3.68 -28.82 16.93
C LEU A 171 -3.64 -29.93 17.94
N GLU A 172 -3.51 -31.19 17.53
CA GLU A 172 -3.31 -32.35 18.45
C GLU A 172 -2.02 -32.20 19.24
N LEU A 173 -0.96 -31.65 18.66
CA LEU A 173 0.29 -31.40 19.36
C LEU A 173 0.17 -30.32 20.45
N LEU A 174 -0.80 -29.44 20.40
CA LEU A 174 -1.07 -28.49 21.49
C LEU A 174 -1.46 -29.16 22.81
N ASP A 175 -1.94 -30.41 22.79
CA ASP A 175 -2.28 -31.17 24.00
C ASP A 175 -1.05 -31.70 24.72
N THR A 176 0.05 -31.89 24.02
CA THR A 176 1.27 -32.53 24.54
C THR A 176 2.50 -31.65 24.52
N CYS A 177 2.53 -30.61 23.66
CA CYS A 177 3.60 -29.66 23.51
C CYS A 177 3.10 -28.28 23.91
N ALA A 178 4.03 -27.38 24.24
CA ALA A 178 3.70 -26.03 24.68
C ALA A 178 3.94 -25.01 23.56
N ILE A 179 3.07 -23.99 23.52
CA ILE A 179 3.35 -22.71 22.87
C ILE A 179 3.58 -21.69 24.00
N ALA A 180 4.71 -20.98 23.95
CA ALA A 180 5.07 -20.08 25.04
C ALA A 180 4.10 -18.90 25.15
N GLU A 181 3.64 -18.62 26.38
CA GLU A 181 2.95 -17.36 26.69
C GLU A 181 3.98 -16.26 26.84
N LEU A 182 3.98 -15.31 25.93
CA LEU A 182 4.96 -14.22 25.88
C LEU A 182 4.43 -12.91 26.47
N LEU A 183 3.13 -12.80 26.71
CA LEU A 183 2.57 -11.63 27.38
C LEU A 183 2.89 -11.69 28.87
N PRO A 184 3.33 -10.58 29.49
CA PRO A 184 3.48 -10.50 30.93
C PRO A 184 2.20 -10.87 31.67
N PRO A 185 2.28 -11.51 32.87
CA PRO A 185 1.11 -11.97 33.59
C PRO A 185 0.05 -10.91 33.84
N GLU A 186 0.47 -9.68 34.14
CA GLU A 186 -0.44 -8.54 34.35
C GLU A 186 -1.22 -8.12 33.11
N LEU A 187 -0.72 -8.44 31.92
CA LEU A 187 -1.35 -8.12 30.63
C LEU A 187 -2.16 -9.28 30.08
N SER A 188 -1.83 -10.53 30.46
CA SER A 188 -2.53 -11.72 30.01
C SER A 188 -3.75 -12.06 30.85
N GLN A 189 -3.88 -11.50 32.05
CA GLN A 189 -5.04 -11.70 32.92
C GLN A 189 -6.32 -11.21 32.26
N GLY A 190 -7.33 -12.08 32.23
CA GLY A 190 -8.63 -11.79 31.62
C GLY A 190 -8.69 -11.98 30.11
N LEU A 191 -7.57 -12.31 29.47
CA LEU A 191 -7.54 -12.69 28.07
C LEU A 191 -7.72 -14.21 27.91
N MET A 192 -8.27 -14.61 26.77
CA MET A 192 -8.31 -16.04 26.40
C MET A 192 -6.88 -16.59 26.31
N SER A 193 -6.67 -17.82 26.73
CA SER A 193 -5.35 -18.45 26.62
C SER A 193 -4.93 -18.59 25.15
N LEU A 194 -3.63 -18.52 24.89
CA LEU A 194 -3.11 -18.60 23.52
C LEU A 194 -3.48 -19.93 22.84
N PRO A 195 -3.34 -21.12 23.46
CA PRO A 195 -3.76 -22.37 22.85
C PRO A 195 -5.26 -22.42 22.53
N GLU A 196 -6.10 -21.92 23.41
CA GLU A 196 -7.56 -21.88 23.20
C GLU A 196 -7.94 -20.95 22.05
N ALA A 197 -7.31 -19.78 21.97
CA ALA A 197 -7.54 -18.84 20.89
C ALA A 197 -7.12 -19.44 19.53
N ILE A 198 -5.98 -20.10 19.46
CA ILE A 198 -5.51 -20.79 18.25
C ILE A 198 -6.48 -21.86 17.81
N ARG A 199 -6.92 -22.74 18.73
CA ARG A 199 -7.91 -23.79 18.44
C ARG A 199 -9.21 -23.21 17.90
N THR A 200 -9.71 -22.17 18.55
CA THR A 200 -10.98 -21.53 18.17
C THR A 200 -10.91 -20.94 16.77
N LEU A 201 -9.82 -20.30 16.40
CA LEU A 201 -9.70 -19.71 15.06
C LEU A 201 -9.46 -20.74 13.95
N HIS A 202 -8.80 -21.85 14.25
CA HIS A 202 -8.62 -22.90 13.26
C HIS A 202 -9.85 -23.78 13.07
N ARG A 203 -10.60 -24.01 14.14
CA ARG A 203 -11.80 -24.88 14.15
C ARG A 203 -12.92 -24.21 14.94
N PRO A 204 -13.54 -23.14 14.38
CA PRO A 204 -14.64 -22.48 15.09
C PRO A 204 -15.82 -23.44 15.28
N PRO A 205 -16.50 -23.41 16.43
CA PRO A 205 -17.68 -24.23 16.64
C PRO A 205 -18.81 -23.83 15.69
N PRO A 206 -19.75 -24.76 15.36
CA PRO A 206 -20.78 -24.52 14.34
C PRO A 206 -21.81 -23.47 14.74
N ASP A 207 -21.96 -23.18 16.01
CA ASP A 207 -22.85 -22.16 16.56
C ASP A 207 -22.25 -20.75 16.56
N MET A 208 -20.96 -20.61 16.21
CA MET A 208 -20.30 -19.33 16.09
C MET A 208 -20.81 -18.56 14.88
N LYS A 209 -21.27 -17.32 15.11
CA LYS A 209 -21.73 -16.47 14.04
C LYS A 209 -20.56 -15.95 13.21
N MET A 210 -20.69 -16.01 11.90
CA MET A 210 -19.68 -15.49 10.97
C MET A 210 -19.43 -14.00 11.19
N GLU A 211 -20.46 -13.23 11.54
CA GLU A 211 -20.35 -11.80 11.84
C GLU A 211 -19.40 -11.52 13.02
N ASP A 212 -19.36 -12.36 14.03
CA ASP A 212 -18.44 -12.20 15.17
C ASP A 212 -16.99 -12.42 14.75
N LEU A 213 -16.74 -13.32 13.81
CA LEU A 213 -15.42 -13.53 13.23
C LEU A 213 -15.00 -12.42 12.28
N GLU A 214 -15.92 -11.90 11.47
CA GLU A 214 -15.66 -10.81 10.54
C GLU A 214 -15.41 -9.48 11.24
N SER A 215 -16.12 -9.24 12.36
CA SER A 215 -15.96 -8.00 13.15
C SER A 215 -14.66 -7.91 13.94
N GLY A 216 -13.93 -9.02 14.12
CA GLY A 216 -12.73 -9.08 14.94
C GLY A 216 -12.99 -8.95 16.46
N GLN A 217 -14.25 -9.03 16.90
CA GLN A 217 -14.63 -8.82 18.30
C GLN A 217 -14.59 -10.10 19.16
N HIS A 218 -14.50 -11.25 18.52
CA HIS A 218 -14.43 -12.51 19.26
C HIS A 218 -13.17 -12.56 20.15
N PRO A 219 -13.26 -13.03 21.42
CA PRO A 219 -12.12 -13.05 22.34
C PRO A 219 -10.88 -13.76 21.79
N ALA A 220 -11.05 -14.84 21.03
CA ALA A 220 -9.95 -15.54 20.37
C ALA A 220 -9.22 -14.67 19.36
N GLN A 221 -9.97 -13.94 18.53
CA GLN A 221 -9.38 -13.01 17.56
C GLN A 221 -8.72 -11.84 18.27
N ARG A 222 -9.36 -11.24 19.24
CA ARG A 222 -8.79 -10.11 20.01
C ARG A 222 -7.47 -10.51 20.67
N ARG A 223 -7.39 -11.71 21.22
CA ARG A 223 -6.14 -12.25 21.81
C ARG A 223 -4.99 -12.28 20.82
N LEU A 224 -5.24 -12.74 19.61
CA LEU A 224 -4.23 -12.91 18.56
C LEU A 224 -3.94 -11.59 17.82
N ILE A 225 -4.95 -10.79 17.57
CA ILE A 225 -4.81 -9.44 16.99
C ILE A 225 -3.92 -8.60 17.91
N LEU A 226 -4.17 -8.61 19.21
CA LEU A 226 -3.36 -7.87 20.18
C LEU A 226 -1.89 -8.31 20.12
N GLU A 227 -1.62 -9.59 20.10
CA GLU A 227 -0.25 -10.12 20.07
C GLU A 227 0.48 -9.76 18.78
N GLU A 228 -0.18 -9.86 17.63
CA GLU A 228 0.40 -9.48 16.34
C GLU A 228 0.70 -7.98 16.26
N LEU A 229 -0.24 -7.13 16.66
CA LEU A 229 -0.05 -5.68 16.67
C LEU A 229 1.04 -5.26 17.66
N LEU A 230 1.13 -5.91 18.82
CA LEU A 230 2.21 -5.69 19.79
C LEU A 230 3.57 -6.06 19.20
N ALA A 231 3.69 -7.21 18.57
CA ALA A 231 4.92 -7.65 17.92
C ALA A 231 5.39 -6.65 16.86
N HIS A 232 4.46 -6.19 16.03
CA HIS A 232 4.73 -5.17 15.01
C HIS A 232 5.21 -3.86 15.64
N ASN A 233 4.51 -3.37 16.64
CA ASN A 233 4.88 -2.13 17.33
C ASN A 233 6.23 -2.24 18.05
N LEU A 234 6.47 -3.36 18.70
CA LEU A 234 7.76 -3.66 19.35
C LEU A 234 8.92 -3.70 18.36
N SER A 235 8.71 -4.24 17.16
CA SER A 235 9.73 -4.25 16.11
C SER A 235 10.10 -2.83 15.69
N MET A 236 9.13 -1.94 15.56
CA MET A 236 9.35 -0.53 15.23
C MET A 236 10.07 0.22 16.37
N LEU A 237 9.71 -0.05 17.62
CA LEU A 237 10.42 0.51 18.79
C LEU A 237 11.86 0.02 18.87
N ALA A 238 12.12 -1.24 18.54
CA ALA A 238 13.47 -1.80 18.50
C ALA A 238 14.33 -1.13 17.41
N LEU A 239 13.78 -0.91 16.23
CA LEU A 239 14.45 -0.18 15.15
C LEU A 239 14.78 1.26 15.57
N ARG A 240 13.83 1.94 16.20
CA ARG A 240 14.03 3.29 16.72
C ARG A 240 15.11 3.33 17.81
N ALA A 241 15.08 2.41 18.75
CA ALA A 241 16.09 2.31 19.81
C ALA A 241 17.48 2.00 19.23
N GLY A 242 17.55 1.16 18.20
CA GLY A 242 18.77 0.90 17.45
C GLY A 242 19.34 2.18 16.82
N ALA A 243 18.51 2.95 16.14
CA ALA A 243 18.89 4.22 15.54
C ALA A 243 19.34 5.26 16.58
N GLN A 244 18.73 5.31 17.75
CA GLN A 244 19.10 6.23 18.84
C GLN A 244 20.44 5.91 19.52
N ARG A 245 21.01 4.74 19.30
CA ARG A 245 22.36 4.41 19.79
C ARG A 245 23.47 5.08 18.99
N TYR A 246 23.16 5.57 17.79
CA TYR A 246 24.11 6.26 16.95
C TYR A 246 24.18 7.74 17.31
N HIS A 247 25.28 8.35 16.96
CA HIS A 247 25.52 9.78 17.17
C HIS A 247 25.26 10.57 15.89
N ALA A 248 24.66 11.74 16.03
CA ALA A 248 24.51 12.73 14.98
C ALA A 248 25.21 14.03 15.36
N GLN A 249 25.54 14.83 14.35
CA GLN A 249 26.01 16.20 14.58
C GLN A 249 24.87 17.02 15.19
N SER A 250 25.11 17.60 16.35
CA SER A 250 24.20 18.59 16.94
C SER A 250 24.30 19.90 16.14
N LEU A 251 23.20 20.32 15.55
CA LEU A 251 23.14 21.50 14.70
C LEU A 251 22.57 22.69 15.46
N ALA A 252 23.42 23.59 15.88
CA ALA A 252 23.07 24.77 16.66
C ALA A 252 22.21 25.76 15.85
N ALA A 253 21.40 26.55 16.55
CA ALA A 253 20.66 27.64 15.94
C ALA A 253 21.60 28.72 15.40
N LYS A 254 21.60 28.89 14.07
CA LYS A 254 22.33 29.94 13.33
C LYS A 254 21.38 30.43 12.25
N ASP A 255 20.53 31.39 12.60
CA ASP A 255 19.35 31.74 11.82
C ASP A 255 19.59 32.83 10.74
N SER A 256 20.84 33.27 10.53
CA SER A 256 21.13 34.30 9.53
C SER A 256 20.68 33.91 8.12
N LEU A 257 21.03 32.72 7.65
CA LEU A 257 20.63 32.23 6.32
C LEU A 257 19.14 32.02 6.22
N LYS A 258 18.54 31.46 7.25
CA LYS A 258 17.08 31.26 7.36
C LYS A 258 16.33 32.59 7.24
N ASN A 259 16.75 33.57 8.01
CA ASN A 259 16.13 34.91 8.00
C ASN A 259 16.30 35.62 6.65
N GLN A 260 17.46 35.48 5.99
CA GLN A 260 17.69 35.99 4.65
C GLN A 260 16.76 35.35 3.63
N LEU A 261 16.58 34.03 3.67
CA LEU A 261 15.66 33.35 2.78
C LEU A 261 14.21 33.81 3.01
N LEU A 262 13.75 33.85 4.25
CA LEU A 262 12.40 34.27 4.60
C LEU A 262 12.11 35.72 4.18
N ALA A 263 13.08 36.61 4.30
CA ALA A 263 12.95 37.99 3.85
C ALA A 263 12.86 38.11 2.31
N SER A 264 13.47 37.20 1.57
CA SER A 264 13.46 37.18 0.10
C SER A 264 12.18 36.61 -0.51
N LEU A 265 11.38 35.87 0.29
CA LEU A 265 10.16 35.23 -0.20
C LEU A 265 9.03 36.25 -0.37
N PRO A 266 8.20 36.12 -1.44
CA PRO A 266 7.05 37.00 -1.66
C PRO A 266 5.87 36.72 -0.71
N PHE A 267 5.99 35.72 0.16
CA PHE A 267 4.96 35.27 1.11
C PHE A 267 5.59 34.93 2.45
N LYS A 268 4.79 34.86 3.50
CA LYS A 268 5.21 34.37 4.82
C LYS A 268 4.89 32.89 4.96
N PRO A 269 5.71 32.09 5.67
CA PRO A 269 5.34 30.74 6.03
C PRO A 269 4.00 30.71 6.79
N THR A 270 3.21 29.65 6.55
CA THR A 270 2.01 29.39 7.32
C THR A 270 2.35 29.02 8.77
N GLY A 271 1.38 29.13 9.68
CA GLY A 271 1.57 28.67 11.06
C GLY A 271 1.93 27.20 11.16
N ALA A 272 1.35 26.35 10.31
CA ALA A 272 1.67 24.93 10.22
C ALA A 272 3.10 24.68 9.76
N GLN A 273 3.58 25.38 8.73
CA GLN A 273 4.97 25.29 8.28
C GLN A 273 5.95 25.72 9.36
N ALA A 274 5.68 26.84 10.04
CA ALA A 274 6.54 27.32 11.13
C ALA A 274 6.60 26.33 12.30
N ARG A 275 5.49 25.73 12.67
CA ARG A 275 5.41 24.70 13.71
C ARG A 275 6.25 23.48 13.34
N VAL A 276 6.09 22.96 12.11
CA VAL A 276 6.84 21.78 11.64
C VAL A 276 8.34 22.06 11.57
N VAL A 277 8.74 23.25 11.10
CA VAL A 277 10.14 23.66 11.09
C VAL A 277 10.71 23.70 12.51
N ALA A 278 9.97 24.22 13.49
CA ALA A 278 10.39 24.25 14.89
C ALA A 278 10.58 22.82 15.46
N GLU A 279 9.69 21.90 15.14
CA GLU A 279 9.82 20.48 15.53
C GLU A 279 11.08 19.83 14.93
N ILE A 280 11.38 20.08 13.67
CA ILE A 280 12.57 19.60 12.98
C ILE A 280 13.84 20.21 13.59
N GLU A 281 13.85 21.50 13.81
CA GLU A 281 15.01 22.22 14.39
C GLU A 281 15.32 21.76 15.81
N HIS A 282 14.30 21.46 16.59
CA HIS A 282 14.45 20.86 17.92
C HIS A 282 15.19 19.53 17.86
N ASP A 283 14.78 18.64 16.96
CA ASP A 283 15.42 17.34 16.80
C ASP A 283 16.85 17.45 16.24
N MET A 284 17.08 18.36 15.31
CA MET A 284 18.41 18.56 14.72
C MET A 284 19.42 19.18 15.69
N ALA A 285 18.95 19.80 16.77
CA ALA A 285 19.81 20.32 17.84
C ALA A 285 20.33 19.22 18.79
N LEU A 286 19.74 18.04 18.74
CA LEU A 286 20.16 16.88 19.54
C LEU A 286 21.36 16.19 18.91
N ASP A 287 22.09 15.43 19.70
CA ASP A 287 23.24 14.61 19.26
C ASP A 287 22.82 13.19 18.82
N VAL A 288 21.54 12.93 18.75
CA VAL A 288 20.93 11.68 18.25
C VAL A 288 20.36 11.95 16.87
N PRO A 289 20.47 10.99 15.93
CA PRO A 289 19.90 11.20 14.59
C PRO A 289 18.40 11.44 14.65
N MET A 290 17.94 12.52 14.04
CA MET A 290 16.53 12.74 13.78
C MET A 290 16.04 11.72 12.77
N MET A 291 14.88 11.12 13.03
CA MET A 291 14.13 10.30 12.08
C MET A 291 12.68 10.81 12.07
N ARG A 292 12.37 11.70 11.14
CA ARG A 292 11.08 12.41 11.11
C ARG A 292 10.43 12.33 9.74
N LEU A 293 9.12 12.03 9.74
CA LEU A 293 8.25 12.06 8.57
C LEU A 293 7.44 13.36 8.58
N VAL A 294 7.53 14.12 7.49
CA VAL A 294 6.68 15.29 7.24
C VAL A 294 5.59 14.93 6.25
N GLN A 295 4.36 15.04 6.69
CA GLN A 295 3.18 14.85 5.86
C GLN A 295 2.56 16.21 5.53
N GLY A 296 2.16 16.37 4.30
CA GLY A 296 1.42 17.55 3.87
C GLY A 296 0.74 17.26 2.55
N ASP A 297 -0.41 17.88 2.34
CA ASP A 297 -1.13 17.78 1.09
C ASP A 297 -0.36 18.43 -0.06
N VAL A 298 -0.78 18.15 -1.27
CA VAL A 298 -0.25 18.79 -2.50
C VAL A 298 -0.32 20.31 -2.35
N GLY A 299 0.82 20.96 -2.52
CA GLY A 299 0.91 22.42 -2.41
C GLY A 299 0.89 22.97 -0.98
N SER A 300 1.07 22.15 0.03
CA SER A 300 1.21 22.60 1.43
C SER A 300 2.54 23.29 1.74
N GLY A 301 3.50 23.23 0.81
CA GLY A 301 4.82 23.87 0.97
C GLY A 301 5.84 23.03 1.71
N LYS A 302 5.82 21.72 1.58
CA LYS A 302 6.81 20.79 2.16
C LYS A 302 8.24 21.12 1.73
N THR A 303 8.44 21.53 0.49
CA THR A 303 9.75 21.87 -0.05
C THR A 303 10.38 23.08 0.67
N LEU A 304 9.58 24.07 1.04
CA LEU A 304 10.05 25.19 1.85
C LEU A 304 10.49 24.74 3.24
N VAL A 305 9.75 23.83 3.87
CA VAL A 305 10.14 23.26 5.16
C VAL A 305 11.47 22.53 5.05
N ALA A 306 11.67 21.74 4.01
CA ALA A 306 12.93 21.06 3.73
C ALA A 306 14.08 22.07 3.49
N ALA A 307 13.84 23.15 2.77
CA ALA A 307 14.84 24.21 2.56
C ALA A 307 15.28 24.87 3.87
N LEU A 308 14.35 25.18 4.74
CA LEU A 308 14.65 25.76 6.04
C LEU A 308 15.44 24.82 6.94
N ALA A 309 15.12 23.52 6.92
CA ALA A 309 15.89 22.49 7.60
C ALA A 309 17.32 22.39 7.02
N ALA A 310 17.45 22.38 5.71
CA ALA A 310 18.74 22.34 5.02
C ALA A 310 19.63 23.54 5.40
N LEU A 311 19.08 24.74 5.50
CA LEU A 311 19.82 25.94 5.88
C LEU A 311 20.43 25.85 7.27
N ARG A 312 19.77 25.18 8.19
CA ARG A 312 20.34 24.95 9.55
C ARG A 312 21.60 24.10 9.49
N ALA A 313 21.61 23.02 8.71
CA ALA A 313 22.79 22.20 8.49
C ALA A 313 23.90 22.96 7.77
N ILE A 314 23.58 23.70 6.71
CA ILE A 314 24.52 24.49 5.92
C ILE A 314 25.12 25.62 6.77
N ALA A 315 24.33 26.29 7.60
CA ALA A 315 24.80 27.34 8.51
C ALA A 315 25.84 26.81 9.54
N ASN A 316 25.80 25.52 9.84
CA ASN A 316 26.77 24.84 10.69
C ASN A 316 27.96 24.27 9.89
N GLY A 317 28.14 24.65 8.64
CA GLY A 317 29.24 24.18 7.79
C GLY A 317 29.11 22.72 7.35
N LYS A 318 27.90 22.15 7.36
CA LYS A 318 27.65 20.75 7.02
C LYS A 318 26.96 20.63 5.67
N GLN A 319 26.98 19.43 5.10
CA GLN A 319 26.33 19.12 3.83
C GLN A 319 24.95 18.52 4.02
N VAL A 320 24.11 18.72 3.00
CA VAL A 320 22.76 18.16 2.89
C VAL A 320 22.64 17.39 1.58
N ALA A 321 22.05 16.20 1.66
CA ALA A 321 21.69 15.40 0.48
C ALA A 321 20.17 15.27 0.39
N MET A 322 19.61 15.50 -0.79
CA MET A 322 18.20 15.29 -1.06
C MET A 322 18.02 14.28 -2.19
N MET A 323 17.25 13.24 -1.91
CA MET A 323 16.93 12.18 -2.85
C MET A 323 15.47 12.25 -3.28
N ALA A 324 15.25 12.15 -4.57
CA ALA A 324 13.92 11.98 -5.16
C ALA A 324 13.86 10.67 -5.97
N PRO A 325 12.66 10.05 -6.12
CA PRO A 325 12.53 8.75 -6.76
C PRO A 325 12.75 8.77 -8.27
N THR A 326 12.56 9.92 -8.92
CA THR A 326 12.72 10.08 -10.37
C THR A 326 13.63 11.26 -10.70
N GLU A 327 14.29 11.20 -11.85
CA GLU A 327 15.16 12.30 -12.31
C GLU A 327 14.38 13.61 -12.50
N LEU A 328 13.14 13.54 -12.97
CA LEU A 328 12.31 14.72 -13.18
C LEU A 328 11.97 15.44 -11.87
N LEU A 329 11.56 14.69 -10.83
CA LEU A 329 11.33 15.24 -9.49
C LEU A 329 12.60 15.83 -8.89
N ALA A 330 13.71 15.11 -9.02
CA ALA A 330 15.00 15.56 -8.54
C ALA A 330 15.43 16.88 -9.23
N GLU A 331 15.23 16.98 -10.53
CA GLU A 331 15.50 18.21 -11.30
C GLU A 331 14.64 19.40 -10.84
N GLN A 332 13.36 19.18 -10.58
CA GLN A 332 12.47 20.20 -10.04
C GLN A 332 12.95 20.69 -8.67
N HIS A 333 13.31 19.78 -7.80
CA HIS A 333 13.87 20.14 -6.50
C HIS A 333 15.19 20.90 -6.63
N ALA A 334 16.08 20.44 -7.50
CA ALA A 334 17.35 21.13 -7.74
C ALA A 334 17.12 22.58 -8.21
N ASN A 335 16.19 22.78 -9.13
CA ASN A 335 15.85 24.12 -9.63
C ASN A 335 15.26 25.01 -8.54
N ASN A 336 14.36 24.49 -7.71
CA ASN A 336 13.78 25.22 -6.59
C ASN A 336 14.85 25.61 -5.56
N PHE A 337 15.71 24.70 -5.19
CA PHE A 337 16.78 24.97 -4.22
C PHE A 337 17.83 25.94 -4.77
N ARG A 338 18.20 25.82 -6.02
CA ARG A 338 19.10 26.80 -6.66
C ARG A 338 18.51 28.20 -6.66
N SER A 339 17.23 28.32 -7.00
CA SER A 339 16.51 29.61 -6.99
C SER A 339 16.54 30.26 -5.59
N TRP A 340 16.33 29.48 -4.55
CA TRP A 340 16.34 29.99 -3.17
C TRP A 340 17.73 30.21 -2.58
N PHE A 341 18.69 29.38 -2.94
CA PHE A 341 20.01 29.34 -2.30
C PHE A 341 21.10 30.12 -3.04
N ALA A 342 21.00 30.32 -4.35
CA ALA A 342 21.97 31.11 -5.10
C ALA A 342 22.11 32.55 -4.56
N PRO A 343 21.03 33.27 -4.20
CA PRO A 343 21.15 34.60 -3.58
C PRO A 343 21.85 34.59 -2.21
N LEU A 344 21.88 33.42 -1.54
CA LEU A 344 22.55 33.23 -0.24
C LEU A 344 24.03 32.83 -0.38
N GLY A 345 24.52 32.69 -1.62
CA GLY A 345 25.89 32.24 -1.89
C GLY A 345 26.09 30.73 -1.69
N ILE A 346 25.01 29.94 -1.73
CA ILE A 346 25.06 28.49 -1.55
C ILE A 346 24.96 27.79 -2.90
N GLU A 347 25.92 26.92 -3.19
CA GLU A 347 25.94 26.11 -4.40
C GLU A 347 25.18 24.82 -4.19
N VAL A 348 24.24 24.51 -5.10
CA VAL A 348 23.46 23.27 -5.13
C VAL A 348 23.95 22.37 -6.24
N GLY A 349 24.45 21.19 -5.87
CA GLY A 349 24.93 20.17 -6.79
C GLY A 349 23.82 19.28 -7.33
N TRP A 350 24.14 18.56 -8.39
CA TRP A 350 23.24 17.65 -9.08
C TRP A 350 23.90 16.30 -9.38
N LEU A 351 23.25 15.21 -9.01
CA LEU A 351 23.66 13.85 -9.38
C LEU A 351 22.45 13.02 -9.85
N ALA A 352 22.50 12.58 -11.09
CA ALA A 352 21.50 11.71 -11.69
C ALA A 352 22.15 10.51 -12.38
N GLY A 353 21.41 9.41 -12.51
CA GLY A 353 21.91 8.18 -13.11
C GLY A 353 22.36 8.29 -14.56
N LYS A 354 21.78 9.21 -15.33
CA LYS A 354 22.13 9.46 -16.72
C LYS A 354 23.36 10.33 -16.94
N GLN A 355 23.81 11.02 -15.92
CA GLN A 355 25.00 11.85 -15.97
C GLN A 355 26.25 10.99 -16.03
N LYS A 356 27.09 11.17 -17.05
CA LYS A 356 28.29 10.36 -17.27
C LYS A 356 29.52 11.24 -17.59
N GLY A 357 30.70 10.65 -17.42
CA GLY A 357 31.97 11.25 -17.82
C GLY A 357 32.44 12.40 -16.94
N LYS A 358 33.07 13.39 -17.58
CA LYS A 358 33.71 14.53 -16.88
C LYS A 358 32.75 15.36 -16.04
N ALA A 359 31.50 15.53 -16.47
CA ALA A 359 30.51 16.29 -15.73
C ALA A 359 30.15 15.64 -14.40
N ARG A 360 29.98 14.31 -14.39
CA ARG A 360 29.73 13.55 -13.17
C ARG A 360 30.93 13.59 -12.23
N GLN A 361 32.13 13.42 -12.77
CA GLN A 361 33.36 13.48 -11.98
C GLN A 361 33.55 14.87 -11.34
N ALA A 362 33.29 15.95 -12.05
CA ALA A 362 33.36 17.31 -11.54
C ALA A 362 32.38 17.52 -10.37
N GLN A 363 31.14 16.99 -10.48
CA GLN A 363 30.17 17.05 -9.39
C GLN A 363 30.61 16.23 -8.18
N GLN A 364 31.14 15.03 -8.39
CA GLN A 364 31.66 14.20 -7.30
C GLN A 364 32.81 14.88 -6.57
N GLU A 365 33.72 15.53 -7.28
CA GLU A 365 34.81 16.29 -6.69
C GLU A 365 34.33 17.53 -5.93
N ALA A 366 33.34 18.25 -6.45
CA ALA A 366 32.73 19.39 -5.78
C ALA A 366 32.02 19.00 -4.48
N ILE A 367 31.38 17.83 -4.43
CA ILE A 367 30.78 17.28 -3.24
C ILE A 367 31.85 16.87 -2.23
N ALA A 368 32.86 16.14 -2.66
CA ALA A 368 33.96 15.67 -1.80
C ALA A 368 34.80 16.81 -1.20
N SER A 369 34.97 17.90 -1.90
CA SER A 369 35.70 19.08 -1.43
C SER A 369 34.92 19.96 -0.45
N GLY A 370 33.58 19.78 -0.40
CA GLY A 370 32.70 20.65 0.39
C GLY A 370 32.30 21.96 -0.32
N GLN A 371 32.70 22.15 -1.57
CA GLN A 371 32.28 23.30 -2.38
C GLN A 371 30.76 23.35 -2.55
N VAL A 372 30.14 22.18 -2.75
CA VAL A 372 28.70 22.01 -2.82
C VAL A 372 28.17 21.74 -1.42
N SER A 373 27.31 22.62 -0.92
CA SER A 373 26.70 22.47 0.43
C SER A 373 25.45 21.59 0.41
N MET A 374 24.77 21.53 -0.72
CA MET A 374 23.59 20.70 -0.92
C MET A 374 23.68 19.98 -2.26
N VAL A 375 23.42 18.69 -2.27
CA VAL A 375 23.30 17.90 -3.49
C VAL A 375 21.89 17.32 -3.61
N VAL A 376 21.32 17.44 -4.79
CA VAL A 376 20.00 16.90 -5.13
C VAL A 376 20.18 15.85 -6.24
N GLY A 377 19.50 14.75 -6.14
CA GLY A 377 19.56 13.70 -7.16
C GLY A 377 18.64 12.54 -6.89
N THR A 378 18.88 11.47 -7.63
CA THR A 378 18.23 10.16 -7.44
C THR A 378 19.06 9.29 -6.49
N HIS A 379 18.81 8.00 -6.44
CA HIS A 379 19.62 7.04 -5.67
C HIS A 379 21.13 7.06 -6.02
N ALA A 380 21.49 7.67 -7.14
CA ALA A 380 22.87 7.88 -7.54
C ALA A 380 23.72 8.63 -6.49
N ILE A 381 23.09 9.44 -5.63
CA ILE A 381 23.76 10.17 -4.54
C ILE A 381 24.43 9.22 -3.54
N PHE A 382 23.90 8.02 -3.35
CA PHE A 382 24.37 7.05 -2.36
C PHE A 382 25.23 5.92 -2.97
N GLN A 383 25.72 6.07 -4.19
CA GLN A 383 26.69 5.15 -4.78
C GLN A 383 28.04 5.28 -4.08
N GLU A 384 28.80 4.19 -4.00
CA GLU A 384 30.08 4.11 -3.30
C GLU A 384 31.11 5.16 -3.75
N GLN A 385 31.01 5.58 -5.02
CA GLN A 385 31.91 6.57 -5.61
C GLN A 385 31.67 8.01 -5.12
N VAL A 386 30.51 8.27 -4.51
CA VAL A 386 30.16 9.60 -4.00
C VAL A 386 30.63 9.72 -2.56
N GLN A 387 31.54 10.67 -2.32
CA GLN A 387 32.07 10.97 -1.00
C GLN A 387 31.57 12.34 -0.53
N PHE A 388 31.00 12.38 0.66
CA PHE A 388 30.55 13.62 1.29
C PHE A 388 31.64 14.20 2.21
N ASN A 389 31.54 15.48 2.48
CA ASN A 389 32.37 16.17 3.44
C ASN A 389 31.50 16.78 4.56
N GLY A 390 31.16 15.97 5.55
CA GLY A 390 30.33 16.38 6.68
C GLY A 390 28.83 16.36 6.36
N LEU A 391 28.33 15.25 5.82
CA LEU A 391 26.90 15.07 5.60
C LEU A 391 26.17 15.00 6.94
N ALA A 392 25.28 15.97 7.20
CA ALA A 392 24.54 16.06 8.46
C ALA A 392 23.02 15.89 8.31
N LEU A 393 22.49 16.05 7.12
CA LEU A 393 21.04 15.92 6.84
C LEU A 393 20.82 15.19 5.52
N VAL A 394 19.97 14.18 5.55
CA VAL A 394 19.44 13.49 4.37
C VAL A 394 17.94 13.75 4.30
N ILE A 395 17.49 14.24 3.15
CA ILE A 395 16.10 14.49 2.85
C ILE A 395 15.65 13.49 1.78
N ILE A 396 14.60 12.73 2.07
CA ILE A 396 14.03 11.75 1.14
C ILE A 396 12.63 12.19 0.77
N ASP A 397 12.39 12.44 -0.52
CA ASP A 397 11.08 12.79 -1.03
C ASP A 397 10.32 11.57 -1.54
N GLU A 398 9.00 11.56 -1.32
CA GLU A 398 8.08 10.53 -1.79
C GLU A 398 8.44 9.08 -1.38
N GLN A 399 8.57 8.88 -0.11
CA GLN A 399 9.03 7.66 0.52
C GLN A 399 8.17 6.42 0.30
N HIS A 400 6.91 6.54 -0.08
CA HIS A 400 6.04 5.37 -0.30
C HIS A 400 6.62 4.35 -1.31
N ARG A 401 7.65 4.74 -2.07
CA ARG A 401 8.42 3.86 -2.96
C ARG A 401 9.61 3.17 -2.27
N PHE A 402 9.91 3.50 -1.01
CA PHE A 402 11.04 2.96 -0.26
C PHE A 402 10.57 2.28 1.02
N GLY A 403 10.87 0.99 1.17
CA GLY A 403 10.64 0.25 2.41
C GLY A 403 11.59 0.69 3.55
N VAL A 404 11.26 0.28 4.77
CA VAL A 404 12.07 0.57 5.98
C VAL A 404 13.55 0.18 5.77
N HIS A 405 13.79 -0.97 5.17
CA HIS A 405 15.14 -1.48 4.91
C HIS A 405 15.95 -0.63 3.94
N GLN A 406 15.31 -0.12 2.90
CA GLN A 406 15.97 0.77 1.93
C GLN A 406 16.33 2.10 2.57
N ARG A 407 15.47 2.63 3.44
CA ARG A 407 15.75 3.85 4.21
C ARG A 407 16.94 3.70 5.14
N LEU A 408 16.99 2.61 5.88
CA LEU A 408 18.10 2.32 6.79
C LEU A 408 19.41 2.12 6.04
N ALA A 409 19.39 1.40 4.91
CA ALA A 409 20.58 1.21 4.08
C ALA A 409 21.13 2.53 3.53
N LEU A 410 20.25 3.44 3.08
CA LEU A 410 20.65 4.77 2.62
C LEU A 410 21.21 5.62 3.77
N TRP A 411 20.60 5.53 4.94
CA TRP A 411 21.03 6.25 6.11
C TRP A 411 22.40 5.78 6.62
N GLU A 412 22.66 4.47 6.64
CA GLU A 412 23.96 3.89 6.99
C GLU A 412 25.06 4.29 6.01
N LYS A 413 24.78 4.36 4.72
CA LYS A 413 25.72 4.88 3.70
C LYS A 413 26.10 6.35 3.92
N GLY A 414 25.26 7.12 4.58
CA GLY A 414 25.53 8.50 4.96
C GLY A 414 26.45 8.67 6.16
N GLN A 415 26.84 7.57 6.81
CA GLN A 415 27.72 7.63 7.98
C GLN A 415 29.10 8.19 7.62
N GLN A 416 29.55 9.19 8.39
CA GLN A 416 30.87 9.79 8.26
C GLN A 416 31.45 10.11 9.64
N GLN A 417 32.72 9.77 9.86
CA GLN A 417 33.47 10.10 11.08
C GLN A 417 32.77 9.68 12.38
N GLY A 418 32.05 8.56 12.36
CA GLY A 418 31.26 8.07 13.50
C GLY A 418 29.90 8.75 13.69
N PHE A 419 29.54 9.67 12.84
CA PHE A 419 28.23 10.34 12.86
C PHE A 419 27.31 9.83 11.74
N HIS A 420 26.05 9.62 12.08
CA HIS A 420 24.99 9.40 11.10
C HIS A 420 24.25 10.71 10.81
N PRO A 421 23.80 10.93 9.59
CA PRO A 421 23.02 12.12 9.28
C PRO A 421 21.65 12.09 9.95
N HIS A 422 21.09 13.25 10.24
CA HIS A 422 19.66 13.40 10.50
C HIS A 422 18.88 13.05 9.25
N GLN A 423 17.74 12.41 9.41
CA GLN A 423 16.89 11.98 8.31
C GLN A 423 15.52 12.67 8.36
N LEU A 424 15.18 13.34 7.27
CA LEU A 424 13.89 13.96 7.04
C LEU A 424 13.23 13.30 5.84
N ILE A 425 12.04 12.76 6.06
CA ILE A 425 11.29 12.07 5.04
C ILE A 425 10.03 12.87 4.76
N MET A 426 9.74 13.09 3.48
CA MET A 426 8.57 13.84 3.05
C MET A 426 7.64 12.97 2.24
N THR A 427 6.35 13.17 2.39
CA THR A 427 5.34 12.56 1.55
C THR A 427 4.31 13.59 1.08
N ALA A 428 4.03 13.58 -0.24
CA ALA A 428 2.99 14.38 -0.84
C ALA A 428 1.60 13.77 -0.66
N THR A 429 1.53 12.47 -0.36
CA THR A 429 0.28 11.77 -0.12
C THR A 429 0.02 11.75 1.38
N PRO A 430 -1.05 12.40 1.86
CA PRO A 430 -1.44 12.29 3.25
C PRO A 430 -1.68 10.84 3.63
N ILE A 431 -1.14 10.42 4.77
CA ILE A 431 -1.29 9.06 5.28
C ILE A 431 -2.31 9.12 6.43
N PRO A 432 -3.36 8.28 6.41
CA PRO A 432 -4.30 8.20 7.53
C PRO A 432 -3.56 7.98 8.84
N ARG A 433 -4.02 8.63 9.91
CA ARG A 433 -3.35 8.63 11.20
C ARG A 433 -3.05 7.22 11.72
N THR A 434 -4.03 6.35 11.59
CA THR A 434 -3.92 4.94 12.01
C THR A 434 -2.78 4.21 11.30
N LEU A 435 -2.69 4.41 10.00
CA LEU A 435 -1.64 3.82 9.17
C LEU A 435 -0.26 4.41 9.53
N ALA A 436 -0.18 5.71 9.73
CA ALA A 436 1.05 6.38 10.14
C ALA A 436 1.56 5.87 11.49
N MET A 437 0.68 5.69 12.46
CA MET A 437 1.00 5.16 13.78
C MET A 437 1.50 3.72 13.77
N THR A 438 1.19 2.96 12.75
CA THR A 438 1.54 1.54 12.63
C THR A 438 2.72 1.34 11.66
N ALA A 439 2.58 1.80 10.43
CA ALA A 439 3.58 1.57 9.38
C ALA A 439 4.85 2.42 9.53
N TYR A 440 4.74 3.57 10.20
CA TYR A 440 5.83 4.53 10.41
C TYR A 440 6.08 4.81 11.90
N ALA A 441 5.81 3.83 12.77
CA ALA A 441 6.03 3.96 14.21
C ALA A 441 7.50 4.15 14.61
N ASP A 442 8.44 3.82 13.71
CA ASP A 442 9.88 4.09 13.84
C ASP A 442 10.25 5.57 13.65
N LEU A 443 9.32 6.38 13.13
CA LEU A 443 9.53 7.80 12.82
C LEU A 443 8.69 8.70 13.71
N ASP A 444 9.24 9.85 14.07
CA ASP A 444 8.44 10.97 14.54
C ASP A 444 7.69 11.57 13.37
N THR A 445 6.47 12.03 13.58
CA THR A 445 5.60 12.54 12.51
C THR A 445 5.24 13.99 12.73
N SER A 446 5.39 14.81 11.70
CA SER A 446 4.91 16.19 11.63
C SER A 446 3.92 16.34 10.49
N VAL A 447 2.86 17.11 10.71
CA VAL A 447 1.78 17.30 9.74
C VAL A 447 1.64 18.77 9.40
N ILE A 448 1.73 19.10 8.11
CA ILE A 448 1.40 20.41 7.58
C ILE A 448 -0.10 20.38 7.22
N ASP A 449 -0.94 20.85 8.12
CA ASP A 449 -2.39 20.79 8.06
C ASP A 449 -3.05 22.10 7.59
N GLU A 450 -2.27 22.95 6.94
CA GLU A 450 -2.69 24.25 6.47
C GLU A 450 -2.17 24.49 5.05
N LEU A 451 -3.01 25.00 4.16
CA LEU A 451 -2.59 25.41 2.81
C LEU A 451 -2.08 26.84 2.82
N PRO A 452 -1.06 27.16 1.99
CA PRO A 452 -0.60 28.54 1.83
C PRO A 452 -1.69 29.48 1.37
N PRO A 453 -1.66 30.77 1.75
CA PRO A 453 -2.59 31.80 1.23
C PRO A 453 -2.54 31.87 -0.31
N GLY A 454 -3.69 32.15 -0.93
CA GLY A 454 -3.83 32.25 -2.39
C GLY A 454 -4.27 30.94 -3.07
N ARG A 455 -4.39 29.85 -2.32
CA ARG A 455 -5.05 28.65 -2.80
C ARG A 455 -6.56 28.77 -2.66
N THR A 456 -7.29 28.53 -3.78
CA THR A 456 -8.75 28.48 -3.79
C THR A 456 -9.23 27.03 -3.83
N PRO A 457 -10.35 26.71 -3.13
CA PRO A 457 -10.97 25.40 -3.28
C PRO A 457 -11.34 25.12 -4.75
N VAL A 458 -11.10 23.90 -5.19
CA VAL A 458 -11.48 23.45 -6.53
C VAL A 458 -12.88 22.83 -6.47
N THR A 459 -13.81 23.33 -7.27
CA THR A 459 -15.13 22.74 -7.42
C THR A 459 -15.03 21.51 -8.30
N THR A 460 -15.38 20.35 -7.79
CA THR A 460 -15.34 19.08 -8.51
C THR A 460 -16.75 18.64 -8.89
N VAL A 461 -16.95 18.31 -10.16
CA VAL A 461 -18.19 17.78 -10.70
C VAL A 461 -17.95 16.47 -11.43
N ALA A 462 -18.88 15.53 -11.31
CA ALA A 462 -18.87 14.27 -12.05
C ALA A 462 -19.96 14.34 -13.14
N ILE A 463 -19.54 14.16 -14.39
CA ILE A 463 -20.43 14.29 -15.56
C ILE A 463 -20.24 13.05 -16.44
N ALA A 464 -21.36 12.49 -16.94
CA ALA A 464 -21.33 11.35 -17.86
C ALA A 464 -20.69 11.75 -19.21
N ASP A 465 -19.98 10.83 -19.84
CA ASP A 465 -19.31 11.04 -21.12
C ASP A 465 -20.27 11.34 -22.29
N THR A 466 -21.55 11.03 -22.14
CA THR A 466 -22.60 11.43 -23.08
C THR A 466 -22.72 12.96 -23.23
N ARG A 467 -22.26 13.71 -22.24
CA ARG A 467 -22.24 15.18 -22.23
C ARG A 467 -20.86 15.78 -22.57
N ARG A 468 -20.01 14.97 -23.18
CA ARG A 468 -18.60 15.37 -23.51
C ARG A 468 -18.55 16.63 -24.39
N ASN A 469 -19.44 16.76 -25.34
CA ASN A 469 -19.49 17.94 -26.23
C ASN A 469 -19.78 19.25 -25.48
N GLU A 470 -20.62 19.21 -24.45
CA GLU A 470 -20.88 20.38 -23.59
C GLU A 470 -19.62 20.80 -22.83
N ILE A 471 -18.82 19.82 -22.38
CA ILE A 471 -17.56 20.08 -21.69
C ILE A 471 -16.53 20.70 -22.65
N ILE A 472 -16.44 20.23 -23.88
CA ILE A 472 -15.57 20.80 -24.91
C ILE A 472 -15.93 22.28 -25.18
N GLU A 473 -17.21 22.61 -25.24
CA GLU A 473 -17.64 24.01 -25.40
C GLU A 473 -17.31 24.88 -24.18
N ARG A 474 -17.42 24.34 -22.97
CA ARG A 474 -16.98 25.06 -21.76
C ARG A 474 -15.48 25.31 -21.72
N VAL A 475 -14.68 24.33 -22.17
CA VAL A 475 -13.23 24.51 -22.33
C VAL A 475 -12.93 25.62 -23.34
N ARG A 476 -13.62 25.64 -24.47
CA ARG A 476 -13.49 26.72 -25.47
C ARG A 476 -13.74 28.10 -24.87
N SER A 477 -14.87 28.22 -24.16
CA SER A 477 -15.24 29.52 -23.54
C SER A 477 -14.23 29.96 -22.49
N ALA A 478 -13.76 29.06 -21.65
CA ALA A 478 -12.74 29.38 -20.63
C ALA A 478 -11.42 29.81 -21.25
N CYS A 479 -10.98 29.14 -22.30
CA CYS A 479 -9.74 29.49 -23.00
C CYS A 479 -9.86 30.81 -23.77
N GLN A 480 -11.02 31.12 -24.32
CA GLN A 480 -11.28 32.40 -24.95
C GLN A 480 -11.28 33.58 -23.97
N GLU A 481 -11.60 33.32 -22.69
CA GLU A 481 -11.48 34.30 -21.60
C GLU A 481 -10.04 34.47 -21.08
N GLY A 482 -9.08 33.79 -21.68
CA GLY A 482 -7.66 33.84 -21.29
C GLY A 482 -7.24 32.81 -20.24
N ARG A 483 -8.09 31.89 -19.88
CA ARG A 483 -7.77 30.79 -18.96
C ARG A 483 -7.14 29.61 -19.70
N GLN A 484 -6.47 28.74 -18.97
CA GLN A 484 -5.87 27.52 -19.50
C GLN A 484 -6.51 26.27 -18.86
N ALA A 485 -6.47 25.19 -19.61
CA ALA A 485 -7.11 23.94 -19.21
C ALA A 485 -6.19 22.73 -19.43
N TYR A 486 -6.33 21.74 -18.57
CA TYR A 486 -5.79 20.39 -18.75
C TYR A 486 -6.89 19.43 -19.19
N TRP A 487 -6.54 18.53 -20.08
CA TRP A 487 -7.39 17.40 -20.47
C TRP A 487 -6.60 16.10 -20.31
N VAL A 488 -6.92 15.33 -19.28
CA VAL A 488 -6.19 14.12 -18.93
C VAL A 488 -6.91 12.89 -19.46
N CYS A 489 -6.17 12.09 -20.24
CA CYS A 489 -6.61 10.80 -20.76
C CYS A 489 -6.07 9.67 -19.88
N THR A 490 -6.95 8.75 -19.51
CA THR A 490 -6.62 7.56 -18.71
C THR A 490 -6.94 6.30 -19.46
N LEU A 491 -6.17 5.23 -19.28
CA LEU A 491 -6.42 3.90 -19.83
C LEU A 491 -6.34 2.81 -18.77
N ILE A 492 -7.03 1.69 -19.03
CA ILE A 492 -7.12 0.53 -18.10
C ILE A 492 -5.85 -0.29 -18.08
N GLU A 493 -5.09 -0.33 -19.17
CA GLU A 493 -3.93 -1.21 -19.32
C GLU A 493 -2.64 -0.44 -19.01
N GLU A 494 -1.73 -1.09 -18.30
CA GLU A 494 -0.40 -0.60 -17.92
C GLU A 494 0.56 -0.41 -19.11
N SER A 495 0.04 -0.23 -20.31
CA SER A 495 0.83 -0.02 -21.52
C SER A 495 0.99 1.46 -21.81
N GLU A 496 2.19 1.98 -21.61
CA GLU A 496 2.56 3.35 -22.01
C GLU A 496 2.27 3.64 -23.51
N LEU A 497 2.36 2.61 -24.35
CA LEU A 497 2.05 2.72 -25.77
C LEU A 497 0.58 3.03 -26.02
N LEU A 498 -0.32 2.31 -25.35
CA LEU A 498 -1.77 2.49 -25.52
C LEU A 498 -2.23 3.81 -24.90
N GLU A 499 -1.65 4.22 -23.77
CA GLU A 499 -1.90 5.53 -23.17
C GLU A 499 -1.48 6.68 -24.11
N ALA A 500 -0.28 6.57 -24.70
CA ALA A 500 0.21 7.55 -25.67
C ALA A 500 -0.69 7.63 -26.90
N GLN A 501 -1.13 6.50 -27.45
CA GLN A 501 -2.04 6.45 -28.61
C GLN A 501 -3.40 7.08 -28.31
N ALA A 502 -3.97 6.83 -27.13
CA ALA A 502 -5.24 7.43 -26.74
C ALA A 502 -5.12 8.95 -26.54
N ALA A 503 -4.04 9.41 -25.94
CA ALA A 503 -3.76 10.83 -25.78
C ALA A 503 -3.57 11.52 -27.14
N GLU A 504 -2.85 10.90 -28.06
CA GLU A 504 -2.67 11.39 -29.43
C GLU A 504 -4.01 11.48 -30.19
N ALA A 505 -4.85 10.46 -30.09
CA ALA A 505 -6.18 10.44 -30.71
C ALA A 505 -7.07 11.57 -30.16
N THR A 506 -7.08 11.76 -28.85
CA THR A 506 -7.84 12.84 -28.20
C THR A 506 -7.28 14.21 -28.59
N TRP A 507 -5.97 14.35 -28.66
CA TRP A 507 -5.31 15.57 -29.11
C TRP A 507 -5.70 15.94 -30.54
N GLU A 508 -5.68 15.02 -31.49
CA GLU A 508 -6.12 15.23 -32.87
C GLU A 508 -7.59 15.63 -32.94
N GLU A 509 -8.46 14.95 -32.18
CA GLU A 509 -9.88 15.29 -32.11
C GLU A 509 -10.10 16.72 -31.58
N LEU A 510 -9.49 17.07 -30.45
CA LEU A 510 -9.66 18.39 -29.84
C LEU A 510 -9.05 19.52 -30.69
N LYS A 511 -7.92 19.25 -31.32
CA LYS A 511 -7.29 20.17 -32.25
C LYS A 511 -8.20 20.49 -33.46
N THR A 512 -8.89 19.49 -33.98
CA THR A 512 -9.86 19.64 -35.08
C THR A 512 -11.12 20.32 -34.60
N THR A 513 -11.64 20.01 -33.44
CA THR A 513 -12.88 20.56 -32.87
C THR A 513 -12.67 22.01 -32.38
N LEU A 514 -11.49 22.34 -31.92
CA LEU A 514 -11.12 23.63 -31.35
C LEU A 514 -10.00 24.33 -32.20
N PRO A 515 -10.28 24.68 -33.47
CA PRO A 515 -9.26 25.21 -34.36
C PRO A 515 -8.76 26.63 -33.97
N ASP A 516 -9.51 27.32 -33.13
CA ASP A 516 -9.21 28.64 -32.59
C ASP A 516 -8.29 28.62 -31.36
N LEU A 517 -8.01 27.43 -30.82
CA LEU A 517 -7.16 27.22 -29.65
C LEU A 517 -5.85 26.52 -30.03
N ASN A 518 -4.80 26.83 -29.29
CA ASN A 518 -3.55 26.08 -29.32
C ASN A 518 -3.65 24.90 -28.39
N VAL A 519 -3.70 23.70 -28.94
CA VAL A 519 -3.81 22.45 -28.20
C VAL A 519 -2.46 21.72 -28.18
N GLY A 520 -1.89 21.56 -27.01
CA GLY A 520 -0.64 20.83 -26.79
C GLY A 520 -0.86 19.39 -26.37
N LEU A 521 0.19 18.57 -26.49
CA LEU A 521 0.18 17.16 -26.11
C LEU A 521 1.42 16.81 -25.29
N VAL A 522 1.23 16.09 -24.17
CA VAL A 522 2.30 15.49 -23.36
C VAL A 522 1.90 14.08 -22.98
N HIS A 523 2.78 13.12 -23.25
CA HIS A 523 2.61 11.72 -22.81
C HIS A 523 3.95 11.07 -22.46
N GLY A 524 3.91 9.90 -21.84
CA GLY A 524 5.09 9.22 -21.28
C GLY A 524 6.16 8.82 -22.29
N ARG A 525 5.79 8.62 -23.56
CA ARG A 525 6.71 8.18 -24.61
C ARG A 525 7.45 9.32 -25.33
N MET A 526 7.08 10.55 -25.06
CA MET A 526 7.80 11.70 -25.60
C MET A 526 9.19 11.82 -24.98
N LYS A 527 10.15 12.33 -25.73
CA LYS A 527 11.48 12.63 -25.22
C LYS A 527 11.42 13.70 -24.13
N PRO A 528 12.25 13.63 -23.08
CA PRO A 528 12.24 14.61 -21.99
C PRO A 528 12.35 16.07 -22.45
N ALA A 529 13.16 16.35 -23.48
CA ALA A 529 13.29 17.69 -24.07
C ALA A 529 11.98 18.18 -24.70
N GLU A 530 11.24 17.30 -25.39
CA GLU A 530 9.95 17.62 -26.00
C GLU A 530 8.89 17.91 -24.93
N LYS A 531 8.83 17.07 -23.87
CA LYS A 531 7.93 17.29 -22.74
C LYS A 531 8.19 18.63 -22.07
N GLN A 532 9.43 18.95 -21.83
CA GLN A 532 9.83 20.21 -21.20
C GLN A 532 9.47 21.40 -22.08
N ALA A 533 9.69 21.34 -23.40
CA ALA A 533 9.33 22.40 -24.34
C ALA A 533 7.82 22.67 -24.35
N VAL A 534 7.00 21.61 -24.35
CA VAL A 534 5.53 21.75 -24.31
C VAL A 534 5.07 22.32 -22.97
N MET A 535 5.61 21.85 -21.86
CA MET A 535 5.27 22.36 -20.53
C MET A 535 5.66 23.84 -20.37
N GLN A 536 6.80 24.24 -20.85
CA GLN A 536 7.23 25.65 -20.82
C GLN A 536 6.34 26.52 -21.70
N ALA A 537 5.97 26.09 -22.91
CA ALA A 537 5.02 26.78 -23.78
C ALA A 537 3.64 26.90 -23.09
N PHE A 538 3.18 25.88 -22.40
CA PHE A 538 1.95 25.95 -21.62
C PHE A 538 2.05 26.94 -20.45
N LYS A 539 3.14 26.92 -19.74
CA LYS A 539 3.40 27.89 -18.66
C LYS A 539 3.41 29.36 -19.15
N ARG A 540 3.96 29.60 -20.32
CA ARG A 540 3.98 30.94 -20.92
C ARG A 540 2.65 31.40 -21.51
N GLY A 541 1.62 30.53 -21.50
CA GLY A 541 0.32 30.84 -22.07
C GLY A 541 0.21 30.68 -23.59
N GLU A 542 1.24 30.15 -24.24
CA GLU A 542 1.25 29.88 -25.69
C GLU A 542 0.34 28.69 -26.07
N ILE A 543 0.13 27.76 -25.13
CA ILE A 543 -0.80 26.64 -25.23
C ILE A 543 -2.01 26.89 -24.31
N HIS A 544 -3.21 26.82 -24.85
CA HIS A 544 -4.46 27.09 -24.13
C HIS A 544 -5.00 25.83 -23.47
N LEU A 545 -4.94 24.70 -24.17
CA LEU A 545 -5.42 23.39 -23.72
C LEU A 545 -4.28 22.37 -23.84
N LEU A 546 -3.94 21.74 -22.72
CA LEU A 546 -2.94 20.68 -22.70
C LEU A 546 -3.61 19.32 -22.54
N VAL A 547 -3.51 18.51 -23.59
CA VAL A 547 -3.90 17.10 -23.56
C VAL A 547 -2.74 16.29 -23.00
N ALA A 548 -2.98 15.49 -21.98
CA ALA A 548 -1.92 14.76 -21.29
C ALA A 548 -2.39 13.39 -20.80
N THR A 549 -1.43 12.51 -20.55
CA THR A 549 -1.61 11.33 -19.73
C THR A 549 -1.34 11.67 -18.26
N THR A 550 -1.38 10.68 -17.37
CA THR A 550 -1.11 10.87 -15.93
C THR A 550 0.30 11.42 -15.61
N VAL A 551 1.18 11.49 -16.60
CA VAL A 551 2.56 12.04 -16.49
C VAL A 551 2.59 13.48 -15.96
N ILE A 552 1.51 14.24 -16.09
CA ILE A 552 1.41 15.60 -15.52
C ILE A 552 1.33 15.65 -14.00
N GLU A 553 1.29 14.52 -13.33
CA GLU A 553 1.43 14.46 -11.86
C GLU A 553 2.69 15.17 -11.38
N VAL A 554 3.73 15.23 -12.23
CA VAL A 554 5.03 15.82 -11.97
C VAL A 554 5.22 17.05 -12.88
N GLY A 555 4.28 17.97 -12.83
CA GLY A 555 4.27 19.10 -13.77
C GLY A 555 4.81 20.41 -13.21
N VAL A 556 5.05 21.32 -14.12
CA VAL A 556 5.35 22.73 -13.87
C VAL A 556 4.11 23.41 -13.26
N ASP A 557 4.31 24.33 -12.33
CA ASP A 557 3.23 25.13 -11.75
C ASP A 557 2.70 26.15 -12.77
N VAL A 558 1.40 26.07 -13.08
CA VAL A 558 0.72 26.96 -14.03
C VAL A 558 -0.48 27.62 -13.34
N PRO A 559 -0.28 28.78 -12.69
CA PRO A 559 -1.35 29.45 -11.92
C PRO A 559 -2.58 29.81 -12.75
N ASN A 560 -2.42 30.10 -14.06
CA ASN A 560 -3.53 30.42 -14.93
C ASN A 560 -4.38 29.23 -15.37
N ALA A 561 -3.94 28.00 -15.10
CA ALA A 561 -4.73 26.80 -15.36
C ALA A 561 -5.84 26.68 -14.31
N SER A 562 -7.07 26.84 -14.75
CA SER A 562 -8.25 26.85 -13.88
C SER A 562 -9.26 25.73 -14.15
N LEU A 563 -9.02 24.91 -15.17
CA LEU A 563 -9.91 23.83 -15.57
C LEU A 563 -9.12 22.53 -15.75
N MET A 564 -9.56 21.50 -15.06
CA MET A 564 -9.02 20.14 -15.14
C MET A 564 -10.11 19.18 -15.59
N ILE A 565 -9.95 18.60 -16.78
CA ILE A 565 -10.86 17.56 -17.27
C ILE A 565 -10.14 16.22 -17.17
N ILE A 566 -10.76 15.24 -16.53
CA ILE A 566 -10.23 13.88 -16.40
C ILE A 566 -11.20 12.91 -17.07
N GLU A 567 -10.79 12.32 -18.18
CA GLU A 567 -11.57 11.27 -18.84
C GLU A 567 -11.38 9.92 -18.15
N ASN A 568 -12.45 9.18 -18.02
CA ASN A 568 -12.49 7.85 -17.36
C ASN A 568 -11.82 7.84 -15.98
N PRO A 569 -12.24 8.72 -15.05
CA PRO A 569 -11.64 8.83 -13.73
C PRO A 569 -11.79 7.57 -12.89
N GLU A 570 -12.78 6.72 -13.19
CA GLU A 570 -12.99 5.42 -12.56
C GLU A 570 -11.79 4.47 -12.66
N ARG A 571 -10.87 4.75 -13.57
CA ARG A 571 -9.65 3.96 -13.81
C ARG A 571 -8.49 4.35 -12.89
N LEU A 572 -8.57 5.49 -12.23
CA LEU A 572 -7.54 6.02 -11.35
C LEU A 572 -7.93 5.84 -9.88
N GLY A 573 -6.91 5.73 -9.03
CA GLY A 573 -7.08 5.80 -7.59
C GLY A 573 -7.40 7.20 -7.09
N LEU A 574 -8.01 7.30 -5.90
CA LEU A 574 -8.35 8.59 -5.28
C LEU A 574 -7.13 9.50 -5.08
N ALA A 575 -6.00 8.95 -4.66
CA ALA A 575 -4.76 9.71 -4.49
C ALA A 575 -4.29 10.36 -5.81
N GLN A 576 -4.32 9.62 -6.90
CA GLN A 576 -3.95 10.13 -8.22
C GLN A 576 -4.92 11.23 -8.70
N LEU A 577 -6.22 11.01 -8.54
CA LEU A 577 -7.24 12.01 -8.89
C LEU A 577 -7.08 13.29 -8.08
N HIS A 578 -6.79 13.17 -6.80
CA HIS A 578 -6.54 14.31 -5.93
C HIS A 578 -5.27 15.08 -6.34
N GLN A 579 -4.20 14.38 -6.68
CA GLN A 579 -2.97 15.01 -7.20
C GLN A 579 -3.19 15.74 -8.51
N LEU A 580 -3.93 15.16 -9.44
CA LEU A 580 -4.30 15.81 -10.70
C LEU A 580 -5.16 17.05 -10.46
N ARG A 581 -6.17 16.95 -9.61
CA ARG A 581 -6.99 18.10 -9.22
C ARG A 581 -6.16 19.22 -8.59
N GLY A 582 -5.14 18.89 -7.85
CA GLY A 582 -4.22 19.85 -7.23
C GLY A 582 -3.38 20.66 -8.23
N ARG A 583 -3.40 20.33 -9.51
CA ARG A 583 -2.75 21.13 -10.57
C ARG A 583 -3.49 22.41 -10.90
N VAL A 584 -4.75 22.52 -10.55
CA VAL A 584 -5.55 23.75 -10.65
C VAL A 584 -5.82 24.31 -9.27
N GLY A 585 -6.40 25.51 -9.18
CA GLY A 585 -6.63 26.19 -7.90
C GLY A 585 -5.41 26.91 -7.34
N ARG A 586 -4.41 27.17 -8.17
CA ARG A 586 -3.15 27.84 -7.79
C ARG A 586 -3.13 29.34 -8.08
N GLY A 587 -4.19 29.84 -8.69
CA GLY A 587 -4.38 31.26 -9.01
C GLY A 587 -5.58 31.86 -8.28
N ALA A 588 -5.82 33.15 -8.53
CA ALA A 588 -6.93 33.88 -7.94
C ALA A 588 -8.30 33.56 -8.54
N VAL A 589 -8.34 32.89 -9.69
CA VAL A 589 -9.57 32.58 -10.42
C VAL A 589 -10.16 31.27 -9.91
N ALA A 590 -11.48 31.20 -9.82
CA ALA A 590 -12.18 29.96 -9.46
C ALA A 590 -11.83 28.81 -10.41
N SER A 591 -11.46 27.67 -9.84
CA SER A 591 -11.04 26.49 -10.57
C SER A 591 -12.05 25.36 -10.47
N HIS A 592 -12.13 24.56 -11.55
CA HIS A 592 -13.05 23.44 -11.66
C HIS A 592 -12.31 22.18 -12.10
N CYS A 593 -12.70 21.05 -11.53
CA CYS A 593 -12.29 19.72 -11.95
C CYS A 593 -13.51 18.95 -12.44
N VAL A 594 -13.49 18.48 -13.67
CA VAL A 594 -14.56 17.71 -14.27
C VAL A 594 -14.11 16.26 -14.40
N LEU A 595 -14.84 15.36 -13.72
CA LEU A 595 -14.66 13.92 -13.81
C LEU A 595 -15.63 13.36 -14.86
N LEU A 596 -15.12 13.11 -16.05
CA LEU A 596 -15.90 12.67 -17.20
C LEU A 596 -15.94 11.14 -17.23
N TYR A 597 -16.95 10.55 -16.59
CA TYR A 597 -17.03 9.11 -16.40
C TYR A 597 -17.85 8.40 -17.47
N LYS A 598 -17.53 7.13 -17.69
CA LYS A 598 -18.27 6.23 -18.56
C LYS A 598 -19.31 5.46 -17.76
N SER A 599 -20.60 5.62 -18.14
CA SER A 599 -21.69 4.85 -17.55
C SER A 599 -21.74 3.41 -18.07
N PRO A 600 -22.19 2.42 -17.23
CA PRO A 600 -22.53 2.54 -15.83
C PRO A 600 -21.30 2.49 -14.92
N LEU A 601 -21.34 3.21 -13.78
CA LEU A 601 -20.31 3.13 -12.76
C LEU A 601 -20.58 1.95 -11.80
N SER A 602 -19.50 1.27 -11.38
CA SER A 602 -19.58 0.34 -10.26
C SER A 602 -19.91 1.10 -8.95
N ALA A 603 -20.44 0.41 -7.94
CA ALA A 603 -20.71 1.00 -6.63
C ALA A 603 -19.44 1.60 -6.00
N THR A 604 -18.31 0.92 -6.16
CA THR A 604 -17.00 1.38 -5.67
C THR A 604 -16.53 2.65 -6.40
N ALA A 605 -16.63 2.68 -7.72
CA ALA A 605 -16.27 3.85 -8.52
C ALA A 605 -17.15 5.06 -8.17
N GLN A 606 -18.44 4.85 -7.98
CA GLN A 606 -19.38 5.90 -7.58
C GLN A 606 -19.00 6.50 -6.21
N LYS A 607 -18.63 5.66 -5.24
CA LYS A 607 -18.16 6.11 -3.93
C LYS A 607 -16.89 6.95 -4.03
N ARG A 608 -15.92 6.51 -4.84
CA ARG A 608 -14.66 7.24 -5.06
C ARG A 608 -14.91 8.62 -5.64
N LEU A 609 -15.70 8.73 -6.70
CA LEU A 609 -15.98 10.01 -7.34
C LEU A 609 -16.74 10.95 -6.39
N GLN A 610 -17.63 10.41 -5.57
CA GLN A 610 -18.34 11.19 -4.58
C GLN A 610 -17.42 11.75 -3.48
N VAL A 611 -16.47 10.98 -2.99
CA VAL A 611 -15.46 11.44 -2.02
C VAL A 611 -14.68 12.62 -2.57
N LEU A 612 -14.23 12.53 -3.81
CA LEU A 612 -13.46 13.60 -4.47
C LEU A 612 -14.31 14.86 -4.68
N ARG A 613 -15.57 14.70 -5.04
CA ARG A 613 -16.52 15.80 -5.19
C ARG A 613 -16.80 16.53 -3.88
N ASP A 614 -16.91 15.80 -2.78
CA ASP A 614 -17.35 16.34 -1.48
C ASP A 614 -16.21 16.98 -0.67
N SER A 615 -14.94 16.68 -0.96
CA SER A 615 -13.81 17.17 -0.18
C SER A 615 -12.62 17.62 -1.04
N ASN A 616 -11.98 18.71 -0.60
CA ASN A 616 -10.67 19.15 -1.09
C ASN A 616 -9.53 18.77 -0.12
N ASP A 617 -9.84 18.23 1.05
CA ASP A 617 -8.87 17.88 2.07
C ASP A 617 -8.23 16.51 1.74
N GLY A 618 -6.93 16.50 1.43
CA GLY A 618 -6.20 15.29 1.11
C GLY A 618 -6.17 14.26 2.25
N PHE A 619 -6.23 14.67 3.50
CA PHE A 619 -6.29 13.75 4.64
C PHE A 619 -7.64 13.03 4.73
N VAL A 620 -8.74 13.75 4.49
CA VAL A 620 -10.09 13.16 4.39
C VAL A 620 -10.16 12.18 3.24
N ILE A 621 -9.62 12.55 2.08
CA ILE A 621 -9.57 11.68 0.89
C ILE A 621 -8.75 10.42 1.16
N ALA A 622 -7.59 10.54 1.79
CA ALA A 622 -6.75 9.40 2.15
C ALA A 622 -7.47 8.45 3.14
N GLN A 623 -8.17 8.99 4.13
CA GLN A 623 -8.95 8.18 5.08
C GLN A 623 -10.09 7.44 4.37
N LYS A 624 -10.81 8.11 3.49
CA LYS A 624 -11.89 7.49 2.70
C LYS A 624 -11.38 6.46 1.70
N ASP A 625 -10.24 6.70 1.09
CA ASP A 625 -9.59 5.73 0.20
C ASP A 625 -9.19 4.45 0.97
N LEU A 626 -8.66 4.60 2.19
CA LEU A 626 -8.38 3.48 3.08
C LEU A 626 -9.64 2.66 3.40
N GLU A 627 -10.76 3.31 3.70
CA GLU A 627 -12.04 2.65 3.97
C GLU A 627 -12.58 1.88 2.75
N ILE A 628 -12.35 2.39 1.53
CA ILE A 628 -12.84 1.78 0.28
C ILE A 628 -11.95 0.61 -0.15
N ARG A 629 -10.64 0.77 -0.11
CA ARG A 629 -9.66 -0.22 -0.63
C ARG A 629 -9.16 -1.20 0.41
N GLY A 630 -9.12 -0.79 1.66
CA GLY A 630 -8.42 -1.49 2.73
C GLY A 630 -6.92 -1.16 2.79
N PRO A 631 -6.26 -1.51 3.92
CA PRO A 631 -4.89 -1.10 4.22
C PRO A 631 -3.82 -1.76 3.33
N GLY A 632 -4.08 -2.96 2.82
CA GLY A 632 -3.12 -3.74 2.04
C GLY A 632 -2.77 -3.11 0.68
N GLU A 633 -3.73 -2.50 0.01
CA GLU A 633 -3.50 -1.83 -1.28
C GLU A 633 -2.80 -0.48 -1.13
N LEU A 634 -3.11 0.27 -0.07
CA LEU A 634 -2.55 1.60 0.16
C LEU A 634 -1.08 1.60 0.53
N LEU A 635 -0.65 0.61 1.30
CA LEU A 635 0.75 0.46 1.69
C LEU A 635 1.62 -0.12 0.58
N GLY A 636 1.02 -0.54 -0.54
CA GLY A 636 1.76 -1.19 -1.60
C GLY A 636 2.48 -2.42 -1.08
N THR A 637 1.77 -3.35 -0.46
CA THR A 637 2.31 -4.52 0.25
C THR A 637 3.33 -5.33 -0.53
N ARG A 638 3.31 -5.21 -1.86
CA ARG A 638 4.33 -5.80 -2.75
C ARG A 638 5.63 -4.98 -2.84
N GLN A 639 5.62 -3.69 -2.45
CA GLN A 639 6.77 -2.79 -2.60
C GLN A 639 7.46 -2.41 -1.30
N THR A 640 6.78 -2.52 -0.15
CA THR A 640 7.30 -2.01 1.13
C THR A 640 7.96 -3.07 2.02
N GLY A 641 7.92 -4.35 1.63
CA GLY A 641 8.46 -5.43 2.45
C GLY A 641 7.74 -5.61 3.81
N ASN A 642 6.64 -4.89 4.02
CA ASN A 642 5.80 -5.12 5.19
C ASN A 642 5.05 -6.44 5.01
N ALA A 643 5.29 -7.38 5.91
CA ALA A 643 4.53 -8.62 5.95
C ALA A 643 3.04 -8.29 6.11
N GLU A 644 2.20 -8.93 5.29
CA GLU A 644 0.76 -8.88 5.52
C GLU A 644 0.46 -9.39 6.92
N PHE A 645 -0.44 -8.69 7.64
CA PHE A 645 -0.90 -9.19 8.93
C PHE A 645 -1.60 -10.54 8.76
N ARG A 646 -1.35 -11.45 9.69
CA ARG A 646 -1.91 -12.80 9.67
C ARG A 646 -3.34 -12.85 10.19
N VAL A 647 -3.68 -12.00 11.15
CA VAL A 647 -5.00 -11.95 11.79
C VAL A 647 -5.51 -10.54 12.01
N ALA A 648 -4.63 -9.56 12.21
CA ALA A 648 -5.00 -8.17 12.39
C ALA A 648 -5.40 -7.52 11.08
N ASP A 649 -6.29 -6.54 11.16
CA ASP A 649 -6.69 -5.65 10.07
C ASP A 649 -6.65 -4.22 10.59
N LEU A 650 -5.80 -3.39 10.00
CA LEU A 650 -5.56 -2.03 10.51
C LEU A 650 -6.80 -1.13 10.48
N LEU A 651 -7.67 -1.32 9.51
CA LEU A 651 -8.91 -0.54 9.43
C LEU A 651 -9.92 -1.02 10.47
N ARG A 652 -10.16 -2.32 10.53
CA ARG A 652 -11.09 -2.93 11.49
C ARG A 652 -10.65 -2.70 12.94
N ASP A 653 -9.35 -2.87 13.20
CA ASP A 653 -8.78 -2.94 14.54
C ASP A 653 -8.16 -1.60 15.00
N GLN A 654 -8.41 -0.51 14.27
CA GLN A 654 -7.82 0.80 14.57
C GLN A 654 -8.07 1.32 15.99
N ALA A 655 -9.19 0.95 16.60
CA ALA A 655 -9.52 1.33 17.97
C ALA A 655 -8.56 0.74 19.02
N LEU A 656 -7.89 -0.36 18.70
CA LEU A 656 -6.91 -1.02 19.58
C LEU A 656 -5.53 -0.37 19.55
N ILE A 657 -5.20 0.40 18.53
CA ILE A 657 -3.85 0.91 18.30
C ILE A 657 -3.31 1.78 19.44
N PRO A 658 -4.06 2.74 20.02
CA PRO A 658 -3.55 3.52 21.15
C PRO A 658 -3.18 2.66 22.37
N GLU A 659 -3.98 1.66 22.67
CA GLU A 659 -3.71 0.73 23.77
C GLU A 659 -2.50 -0.17 23.46
N VAL A 660 -2.42 -0.68 22.24
CA VAL A 660 -1.27 -1.46 21.77
C VAL A 660 0.03 -0.67 21.90
N GLN A 661 0.04 0.59 21.50
CA GLN A 661 1.22 1.45 21.64
C GLN A 661 1.64 1.63 23.10
N ARG A 662 0.69 1.83 24.00
CA ARG A 662 0.95 1.97 25.42
C ARG A 662 1.54 0.68 26.01
N ILE A 663 0.95 -0.45 25.69
CA ILE A 663 1.41 -1.77 26.13
C ILE A 663 2.78 -2.09 25.54
N ALA A 664 3.00 -1.81 24.27
CA ALA A 664 4.28 -2.05 23.60
C ALA A 664 5.42 -1.28 24.25
N ARG A 665 5.24 0.00 24.60
CA ARG A 665 6.23 0.77 25.34
C ARG A 665 6.56 0.13 26.68
N HIS A 666 5.54 -0.28 27.43
CA HIS A 666 5.71 -0.94 28.72
C HIS A 666 6.52 -2.25 28.60
N ILE A 667 6.21 -3.07 27.60
CA ILE A 667 6.95 -4.32 27.33
C ILE A 667 8.40 -4.00 26.87
N HIS A 668 8.57 -3.02 26.01
CA HIS A 668 9.88 -2.62 25.53
C HIS A 668 10.82 -2.14 26.64
N GLU A 669 10.28 -1.42 27.61
CA GLU A 669 11.05 -0.86 28.73
C GLU A 669 11.35 -1.90 29.81
N ARG A 670 10.44 -2.82 30.10
CA ARG A 670 10.51 -3.71 31.28
C ARG A 670 10.68 -5.19 30.95
N TYR A 671 10.32 -5.63 29.76
CA TYR A 671 10.28 -7.04 29.38
C TYR A 671 11.02 -7.28 28.06
N THR A 672 12.30 -6.99 28.04
CA THR A 672 13.14 -7.04 26.83
C THR A 672 13.19 -8.42 26.17
N GLU A 673 13.23 -9.49 26.97
CA GLU A 673 13.26 -10.87 26.45
C GLU A 673 11.94 -11.24 25.78
N GLN A 674 10.82 -10.89 26.42
CA GLN A 674 9.50 -11.12 25.86
C GLN A 674 9.25 -10.29 24.59
N ALA A 675 9.75 -9.04 24.56
CA ALA A 675 9.70 -8.20 23.38
C ALA A 675 10.43 -8.84 22.21
N ALA A 676 11.65 -9.31 22.39
CA ALA A 676 12.41 -10.01 21.35
C ALA A 676 11.72 -11.29 20.89
N ALA A 677 11.18 -12.08 21.82
CA ALA A 677 10.47 -13.32 21.50
C ALA A 677 9.17 -13.08 20.73
N LEU A 678 8.42 -12.03 21.04
CA LEU A 678 7.22 -11.64 20.29
C LEU A 678 7.55 -11.23 18.85
N ILE A 679 8.61 -10.45 18.66
CA ILE A 679 9.10 -10.05 17.32
C ILE A 679 9.51 -11.28 16.51
N GLU A 680 10.29 -12.18 17.11
CA GLU A 680 10.74 -13.41 16.46
C GLU A 680 9.57 -14.30 16.04
N ARG A 681 8.55 -14.45 16.91
CA ARG A 681 7.37 -15.26 16.62
C ARG A 681 6.57 -14.78 15.42
N TRP A 682 6.30 -13.48 15.36
CA TRP A 682 5.41 -12.90 14.37
C TRP A 682 6.13 -12.30 13.15
N MET A 683 7.38 -11.90 13.30
CA MET A 683 8.15 -11.18 12.29
C MET A 683 9.59 -11.72 12.18
N PRO A 684 9.77 -13.03 11.90
CA PRO A 684 11.09 -13.68 11.95
C PRO A 684 12.13 -13.11 10.97
N GLU A 685 11.69 -12.43 9.91
CA GLU A 685 12.59 -11.82 8.94
C GLU A 685 13.17 -10.47 9.40
N THR A 686 12.52 -9.82 10.36
CA THR A 686 12.93 -8.50 10.86
C THR A 686 14.19 -8.57 11.74
N GLU A 687 14.38 -9.68 12.46
CA GLU A 687 15.58 -9.90 13.28
C GLU A 687 16.89 -9.97 12.49
N LYS A 688 16.83 -10.48 11.27
CA LYS A 688 18.03 -10.53 10.39
C LYS A 688 18.60 -9.16 10.06
N TYR A 689 17.82 -8.12 10.20
CA TYR A 689 18.17 -6.74 9.87
C TYR A 689 18.49 -5.86 11.09
N SER A 690 18.10 -6.27 12.31
CA SER A 690 18.47 -5.56 13.55
C SER A 690 19.86 -5.89 14.03
N ASN A 691 20.46 -6.98 13.54
CA ASN A 691 21.81 -7.46 13.88
C ASN A 691 22.83 -7.24 12.75
N ALA A 692 22.44 -6.62 11.65
CA ALA A 692 23.32 -6.15 10.58
C ALA A 692 23.49 -4.63 10.69
#